data_b6950f87a0f74247613075db7dbf4a44
#
_entry.id   b6950f87a0f74247613075db7dbf4a44
#
_cell.length_a   1.000
_cell.length_b   1.000
_cell.length_c   1.000
_cell.angle_alpha   90.00
_cell.angle_beta   90.00
_cell.angle_gamma   90.00
#
_symmetry.space_group_name_H-M   'P 1'
#
loop_
_entity.id
_entity.type
_entity.pdbx_description
1 polymer ?
#
loop_
_entity_poly.entity_id
_entity_poly.type
_entity_poly.pdbx_seq_one_letter_code
_entity_poly.pdbx_strand_id
1 'polypeptide(L)'
;MLVGACSAMPVVHAADNLTLPATQIDSTSEVMDAVSQGYEGRASSSTTKLGLTDKQTPQGVTTITRQALDDFKITGIKDALRAAPSVTVEQTETDRTEFTSRGFDIDTFEYDGMGMPFVSSTLVGDQDLAEYEQIDVLHGANGLMSGAGNPSATVNFVRKRPTDTFQAQVDTSVGSWDSRRIDVDVAGPLTDSGNVRGRFIYSHDKGNSWMDRYSHERNVAAGLLAFDVSDADTVTVGFSQHNSDSNGSTWGNLPLVDNDGNAIHYSGRSNSIGQPWTYWNLHTQRAFVELKHDFGNDWNATLTATGQQEKQNTNMLYVGGVSGDVADAYANHTRSEAHQLLGEAKVQGPFSLFGREHQLTFGAAYGRTHQKGQEYDEDLEHGSFFNTSFSGILAGNTPMPSFGVTSDDLAQNFQDTQKSVFAGARFSLADNLHWIAGARMLSADGKGESYGSEHSTRAHGKVTPYTGLVYDLNEAWSIYGSWTKIYNPQYNVVGTDGKLLDPLEGKSMEVGVKGRVMDERLHLTAALFKTEQRNVAVDAGFDGVQEVYTPGDFKSHGVELQASGEVAPGLDLLAGYTYVRIDDDNGERARKYMPAHSLRGMVTYRLPTLPQMKVGARVSWQTGVENDTNSAIHQNAYGLVDLMTSYDIDSNWSTSLNLNNVTDRKYLLSLYNNATTASYGAPRNLTASVTWKY
;
A
#
# COMPACT_ATOMS: atom_id res chain seq x y z
N MET A 1 44.20 33.51 -67.36
CA MET A 1 45.10 32.51 -66.83
C MET A 1 44.86 32.41 -65.30
N LEU A 2 44.24 31.36 -64.93
CA LEU A 2 44.55 30.58 -63.75
C LEU A 2 43.46 29.51 -63.54
N VAL A 3 43.92 28.31 -63.53
CA VAL A 3 43.16 27.06 -63.53
C VAL A 3 42.65 26.80 -62.11
N GLY A 4 41.35 26.59 -61.97
CA GLY A 4 40.75 26.12 -60.70
C GLY A 4 40.73 24.59 -60.64
N ALA A 5 41.28 24.02 -59.60
CA ALA A 5 41.23 22.58 -59.34
C ALA A 5 39.94 22.23 -58.55
N CYS A 6 39.06 21.45 -59.19
CA CYS A 6 37.98 20.77 -58.50
C CYS A 6 38.52 19.54 -57.76
N SER A 7 38.48 19.57 -56.42
CA SER A 7 38.71 18.37 -55.60
C SER A 7 37.36 17.61 -55.41
N ALA A 8 37.33 16.37 -55.88
CA ALA A 8 36.24 15.45 -55.71
C ALA A 8 36.12 15.02 -54.25
N MET A 9 34.91 15.19 -53.63
CA MET A 9 34.58 14.57 -52.38
C MET A 9 34.29 13.07 -52.59
N PRO A 10 34.74 12.19 -51.68
CA PRO A 10 34.38 10.79 -51.77
C PRO A 10 32.91 10.60 -51.39
N VAL A 11 32.17 9.87 -52.20
CA VAL A 11 30.82 9.37 -51.90
C VAL A 11 30.95 8.35 -50.78
N VAL A 12 30.41 8.66 -49.61
CA VAL A 12 30.23 7.71 -48.52
C VAL A 12 29.09 6.78 -48.96
N HIS A 13 29.42 5.51 -49.17
CA HIS A 13 28.41 4.46 -49.34
C HIS A 13 27.66 4.32 -48.02
N ALA A 14 26.31 4.34 -48.08
CA ALA A 14 25.45 4.01 -46.97
C ALA A 14 25.83 2.60 -46.50
N ALA A 15 26.09 2.51 -45.20
CA ALA A 15 26.34 1.23 -44.54
C ALA A 15 25.08 0.36 -44.71
N ASP A 16 25.31 -0.91 -45.03
CA ASP A 16 24.31 -1.95 -45.08
C ASP A 16 23.45 -1.92 -43.78
N ASN A 17 22.13 -2.01 -43.96
CA ASN A 17 21.18 -2.21 -42.89
C ASN A 17 21.59 -3.48 -42.11
N LEU A 18 22.20 -3.31 -40.95
CA LEU A 18 22.30 -4.36 -39.95
C LEU A 18 20.85 -4.65 -39.50
N THR A 19 20.22 -5.62 -40.16
CA THR A 19 19.07 -6.31 -39.60
C THR A 19 19.61 -7.10 -38.40
N LEU A 20 19.44 -6.54 -37.22
CA LEU A 20 19.52 -7.32 -35.99
C LEU A 20 18.54 -8.49 -36.16
N PRO A 21 18.94 -9.74 -35.84
CA PRO A 21 17.98 -10.83 -35.80
C PRO A 21 16.87 -10.40 -34.85
N ALA A 22 15.62 -10.59 -35.27
CA ALA A 22 14.50 -10.44 -34.37
C ALA A 22 14.79 -11.29 -33.14
N THR A 23 14.99 -10.67 -32.01
CA THR A 23 15.07 -11.38 -30.73
C THR A 23 13.67 -11.94 -30.56
N GLN A 24 13.53 -13.21 -30.87
CA GLN A 24 12.36 -13.96 -30.52
C GLN A 24 12.32 -13.91 -28.98
N ILE A 25 11.38 -13.15 -28.43
CA ILE A 25 11.09 -13.17 -26.99
C ILE A 25 10.43 -14.51 -26.77
N ASP A 26 11.26 -15.53 -26.57
CA ASP A 26 10.82 -16.84 -26.14
C ASP A 26 10.52 -16.77 -24.67
N SER A 27 9.32 -17.18 -24.36
CA SER A 27 8.78 -17.61 -23.09
C SER A 27 8.19 -16.56 -22.14
N THR A 28 7.05 -16.93 -21.67
CA THR A 28 6.26 -16.32 -20.57
C THR A 28 7.04 -16.06 -19.28
N SER A 29 8.21 -16.64 -19.08
CA SER A 29 9.04 -16.44 -17.89
C SER A 29 9.79 -15.10 -17.88
N GLU A 30 10.26 -14.60 -19.02
CA GLU A 30 10.95 -13.30 -19.10
C GLU A 30 10.00 -12.10 -19.01
N VAL A 31 8.74 -12.29 -19.41
CA VAL A 31 7.70 -11.23 -19.28
C VAL A 31 7.30 -11.01 -17.82
N MET A 32 7.53 -11.99 -16.96
CA MET A 32 7.05 -11.97 -15.58
C MET A 32 7.88 -11.13 -14.60
N ASP A 33 9.15 -10.89 -14.89
CA ASP A 33 10.06 -10.12 -14.02
C ASP A 33 10.58 -8.83 -14.68
N ALA A 34 9.96 -8.40 -15.80
CA ALA A 34 10.32 -7.15 -16.44
C ALA A 34 10.00 -5.97 -15.53
N VAL A 35 11.03 -5.26 -15.10
CA VAL A 35 10.91 -4.04 -14.31
C VAL A 35 10.09 -3.00 -15.08
N SER A 36 9.11 -2.39 -14.42
CA SER A 36 8.30 -1.31 -14.99
C SER A 36 9.19 -0.16 -15.47
N GLN A 37 9.02 0.29 -16.69
CA GLN A 37 9.79 1.40 -17.27
C GLN A 37 8.97 2.69 -17.22
N GLY A 38 9.61 3.80 -16.82
CA GLY A 38 8.93 5.07 -16.70
C GLY A 38 7.71 5.00 -15.77
N TYR A 39 6.55 5.42 -16.27
CA TYR A 39 5.24 5.32 -15.61
C TYR A 39 4.38 4.20 -16.23
N GLU A 40 4.92 3.43 -17.15
CA GLU A 40 4.30 2.23 -17.67
C GLU A 40 4.29 1.16 -16.58
N GLY A 41 3.18 1.03 -15.89
CA GLY A 41 3.00 0.04 -14.85
C GLY A 41 2.78 -1.35 -15.46
N ARG A 42 3.69 -2.27 -15.18
CA ARG A 42 3.50 -3.69 -15.43
C ARG A 42 3.29 -4.38 -14.09
N ALA A 43 2.08 -4.88 -13.87
CA ALA A 43 1.81 -5.63 -12.65
C ALA A 43 2.75 -6.83 -12.54
N SER A 44 3.32 -7.01 -11.34
CA SER A 44 4.17 -8.17 -11.05
C SER A 44 3.37 -9.48 -11.20
N SER A 45 4.03 -10.52 -11.66
CA SER A 45 3.47 -11.89 -11.69
C SER A 45 2.99 -12.36 -10.32
N SER A 46 3.57 -11.83 -9.25
CA SER A 46 3.17 -12.12 -7.88
C SER A 46 1.78 -11.56 -7.55
N THR A 47 1.35 -10.48 -8.19
CA THR A 47 0.07 -9.80 -7.92
C THR A 47 -1.14 -10.66 -8.29
N THR A 48 -1.05 -11.46 -9.35
CA THR A 48 -2.15 -12.32 -9.81
C THR A 48 -1.96 -13.81 -9.56
N LYS A 49 -0.77 -14.24 -9.10
CA LYS A 49 -0.34 -15.65 -8.93
C LYS A 49 -0.56 -16.57 -10.15
N LEU A 50 -1.23 -16.07 -11.19
CA LEU A 50 -1.46 -16.75 -12.47
C LEU A 50 -0.44 -16.32 -13.55
N GLY A 51 0.45 -15.38 -13.20
CA GLY A 51 1.39 -14.81 -14.17
C GLY A 51 0.73 -14.03 -15.30
N LEU A 52 -0.45 -13.47 -15.05
CA LEU A 52 -1.20 -12.71 -16.05
C LEU A 52 -0.64 -11.30 -16.17
N THR A 53 -0.54 -10.83 -17.40
CA THR A 53 -0.31 -9.41 -17.66
C THR A 53 -1.50 -8.57 -17.20
N ASP A 54 -1.33 -7.26 -17.07
CA ASP A 54 -2.43 -6.36 -16.76
C ASP A 54 -3.61 -6.52 -17.74
N LYS A 55 -3.35 -6.57 -19.06
CA LYS A 55 -4.37 -6.79 -20.10
C LYS A 55 -5.13 -8.10 -19.91
N GLN A 56 -4.46 -9.17 -19.48
CA GLN A 56 -5.04 -10.50 -19.27
C GLN A 56 -5.80 -10.63 -17.94
N THR A 57 -5.61 -9.70 -17.01
CA THR A 57 -6.23 -9.73 -15.69
C THR A 57 -7.63 -9.12 -15.75
N PRO A 58 -8.72 -9.86 -15.47
CA PRO A 58 -10.08 -9.32 -15.55
C PRO A 58 -10.48 -8.53 -14.29
N GLN A 59 -9.58 -7.68 -13.82
CA GLN A 59 -9.77 -6.73 -12.72
C GLN A 59 -8.90 -5.48 -12.97
N GLY A 60 -9.27 -4.35 -12.37
CA GLY A 60 -8.45 -3.15 -12.38
C GLY A 60 -7.14 -3.39 -11.60
N VAL A 61 -6.02 -2.96 -12.16
CA VAL A 61 -4.71 -2.96 -11.51
C VAL A 61 -4.09 -1.58 -11.66
N THR A 62 -3.56 -1.05 -10.57
CA THR A 62 -2.74 0.16 -10.56
C THR A 62 -1.33 -0.20 -10.14
N THR A 63 -0.34 0.15 -10.94
CA THR A 63 1.07 0.03 -10.56
C THR A 63 1.69 1.40 -10.35
N ILE A 64 2.29 1.61 -9.20
CA ILE A 64 3.10 2.80 -8.87
C ILE A 64 4.55 2.39 -9.02
N THR A 65 5.20 2.85 -10.06
CA THR A 65 6.57 2.45 -10.42
C THR A 65 7.62 3.15 -9.57
N ARG A 66 8.82 2.58 -9.47
CA ARG A 66 9.96 3.22 -8.80
C ARG A 66 10.24 4.61 -9.36
N GLN A 67 10.16 4.78 -10.69
CA GLN A 67 10.38 6.08 -11.33
C GLN A 67 9.38 7.14 -10.84
N ALA A 68 8.10 6.79 -10.72
CA ALA A 68 7.07 7.70 -10.22
C ALA A 68 7.31 8.08 -8.75
N LEU A 69 7.74 7.12 -7.92
CA LEU A 69 8.10 7.35 -6.52
C LEU A 69 9.32 8.28 -6.40
N ASP A 70 10.36 8.04 -7.20
CA ASP A 70 11.61 8.82 -7.17
C ASP A 70 11.42 10.25 -7.68
N ASP A 71 10.64 10.45 -8.73
CA ASP A 71 10.37 11.77 -9.31
C ASP A 71 9.70 12.71 -8.31
N PHE A 72 8.73 12.21 -7.54
CA PHE A 72 8.01 13.00 -6.55
C PHE A 72 8.54 12.84 -5.13
N LYS A 73 9.70 12.16 -4.94
CA LYS A 73 10.32 11.91 -3.63
C LYS A 73 9.35 11.29 -2.63
N ILE A 74 8.58 10.33 -3.11
CA ILE A 74 7.64 9.55 -2.29
C ILE A 74 8.42 8.43 -1.62
N THR A 75 8.62 8.52 -0.32
CA THR A 75 9.47 7.60 0.46
C THR A 75 8.69 6.69 1.41
N GLY A 76 7.42 7.00 1.70
CA GLY A 76 6.57 6.23 2.61
C GLY A 76 5.34 5.66 1.94
N ILE A 77 4.80 4.58 2.52
CA ILE A 77 3.60 3.90 2.02
C ILE A 77 2.39 4.84 1.98
N LYS A 78 2.22 5.71 2.99
CA LYS A 78 1.09 6.66 3.05
C LYS A 78 1.02 7.53 1.81
N ASP A 79 2.14 8.11 1.41
CA ASP A 79 2.19 9.02 0.26
C ASP A 79 2.11 8.28 -1.07
N ALA A 80 2.65 7.06 -1.15
CA ALA A 80 2.51 6.23 -2.33
C ALA A 80 1.05 5.84 -2.58
N LEU A 81 0.35 5.35 -1.57
CA LEU A 81 -1.06 4.98 -1.71
C LEU A 81 -1.97 6.21 -1.87
N ARG A 82 -1.58 7.40 -1.34
CA ARG A 82 -2.27 8.66 -1.64
C ARG A 82 -2.15 9.06 -3.11
N ALA A 83 -1.10 8.65 -3.78
CA ALA A 83 -0.92 8.87 -5.22
C ALA A 83 -1.65 7.82 -6.08
N ALA A 84 -2.01 6.66 -5.51
CA ALA A 84 -2.75 5.62 -6.23
C ALA A 84 -4.17 6.06 -6.57
N PRO A 85 -4.61 5.99 -7.85
CA PRO A 85 -6.02 6.07 -8.19
C PRO A 85 -6.87 5.07 -7.39
N SER A 86 -8.10 5.45 -7.06
CA SER A 86 -9.09 4.63 -6.34
C SER A 86 -8.72 4.24 -4.90
N VAL A 87 -7.62 4.75 -4.35
CA VAL A 87 -7.26 4.58 -2.95
C VAL A 87 -7.47 5.90 -2.18
N THR A 88 -8.14 5.81 -1.04
CA THR A 88 -8.22 6.91 -0.07
C THR A 88 -7.36 6.56 1.14
N VAL A 89 -6.55 7.52 1.59
CA VAL A 89 -5.66 7.37 2.75
C VAL A 89 -6.29 8.11 3.92
N GLU A 90 -6.64 7.35 4.94
CA GLU A 90 -7.34 7.81 6.12
C GLU A 90 -6.38 7.81 7.31
N GLN A 91 -5.71 8.92 7.53
CA GLN A 91 -4.78 9.06 8.64
C GLN A 91 -5.58 9.34 9.92
N THR A 92 -5.75 8.32 10.75
CA THR A 92 -6.51 8.40 11.99
C THR A 92 -5.83 9.25 13.05
N GLU A 93 -4.47 9.21 13.07
CA GLU A 93 -3.63 10.05 13.93
C GLU A 93 -2.20 10.10 13.38
N THR A 94 -1.20 10.48 14.15
CA THR A 94 0.17 10.65 13.65
C THR A 94 0.75 9.36 13.08
N ASP A 95 0.52 8.21 13.73
CA ASP A 95 1.24 6.96 13.46
C ASP A 95 0.35 5.80 13.01
N ARG A 96 -1.01 5.93 13.05
CA ARG A 96 -1.92 4.95 12.45
C ARG A 96 -2.61 5.50 11.22
N THR A 97 -2.67 4.66 10.20
CA THR A 97 -3.28 4.99 8.91
C THR A 97 -4.07 3.81 8.38
N GLU A 98 -5.31 4.10 8.00
CA GLU A 98 -6.18 3.20 7.28
C GLU A 98 -6.18 3.53 5.79
N PHE A 99 -6.45 2.54 4.98
CA PHE A 99 -6.58 2.71 3.54
C PHE A 99 -7.90 2.13 3.09
N THR A 100 -8.56 2.80 2.17
CA THR A 100 -9.83 2.34 1.64
C THR A 100 -9.82 2.33 0.12
N SER A 101 -10.53 1.39 -0.47
CA SER A 101 -10.79 1.33 -1.91
C SER A 101 -12.21 0.86 -2.14
N ARG A 102 -12.89 1.45 -3.13
CA ARG A 102 -14.27 1.13 -3.47
C ARG A 102 -15.25 1.24 -2.28
N GLY A 103 -14.88 2.04 -1.26
CA GLY A 103 -15.71 2.28 -0.08
C GLY A 103 -15.48 1.32 1.08
N PHE A 104 -14.51 0.40 1.00
CA PHE A 104 -14.20 -0.57 2.03
C PHE A 104 -12.72 -0.55 2.38
N ASP A 105 -12.41 -0.96 3.61
CA ASP A 105 -11.06 -0.93 4.16
C ASP A 105 -10.16 -1.95 3.48
N ILE A 106 -8.94 -1.56 3.15
CA ILE A 106 -7.90 -2.45 2.64
C ILE A 106 -7.19 -3.08 3.82
N ASP A 107 -7.35 -4.37 4.00
CA ASP A 107 -6.73 -5.17 5.04
C ASP A 107 -5.74 -6.21 4.49
N THR A 108 -5.63 -6.28 3.17
CA THR A 108 -4.81 -7.26 2.48
C THR A 108 -3.58 -6.58 1.89
N PHE A 109 -2.44 -6.82 2.55
CA PHE A 109 -1.12 -6.36 2.12
C PHE A 109 -0.24 -7.57 1.84
N GLU A 110 0.48 -7.54 0.73
CA GLU A 110 1.33 -8.64 0.27
C GLU A 110 2.75 -8.13 0.02
N TYR A 111 3.71 -9.03 0.23
CA TYR A 111 5.10 -8.82 -0.13
C TYR A 111 5.50 -9.91 -1.11
N ASP A 112 5.80 -9.53 -2.36
CA ASP A 112 6.00 -10.45 -3.48
C ASP A 112 4.86 -11.48 -3.63
N GLY A 113 3.61 -11.01 -3.47
CA GLY A 113 2.39 -11.83 -3.60
C GLY A 113 2.06 -12.71 -2.40
N MET A 114 2.78 -12.61 -1.29
CA MET A 114 2.48 -13.33 -0.07
C MET A 114 1.85 -12.40 0.96
N GLY A 115 0.61 -12.70 1.35
CA GLY A 115 -0.17 -11.88 2.27
C GLY A 115 0.42 -11.87 3.68
N MET A 116 0.69 -10.69 4.17
CA MET A 116 1.09 -10.39 5.54
C MET A 116 0.14 -9.34 6.10
N PRO A 117 -0.91 -9.72 6.83
CA PRO A 117 -1.75 -8.74 7.48
C PRO A 117 -0.92 -7.89 8.46
N PHE A 118 -1.25 -6.62 8.57
CA PHE A 118 -0.71 -5.81 9.65
C PHE A 118 -1.14 -6.40 10.99
N VAL A 119 -0.25 -6.38 11.96
CA VAL A 119 -0.49 -6.97 13.28
C VAL A 119 -1.69 -6.32 13.98
N SER A 120 -1.89 -5.03 13.78
CA SER A 120 -2.99 -4.25 14.37
C SER A 120 -4.15 -3.98 13.40
N SER A 121 -4.24 -4.67 12.26
CA SER A 121 -5.18 -4.40 11.16
C SER A 121 -5.02 -3.01 10.51
N THR A 122 -4.15 -2.16 11.03
CA THR A 122 -3.83 -0.82 10.54
C THR A 122 -2.34 -0.70 10.25
N LEU A 123 -1.97 0.18 9.35
CA LEU A 123 -0.56 0.55 9.21
C LEU A 123 -0.15 1.40 10.41
N VAL A 124 0.79 0.89 11.19
CA VAL A 124 1.45 1.63 12.28
C VAL A 124 2.81 2.11 11.80
N GLY A 125 3.14 3.37 12.12
CA GLY A 125 4.29 4.06 11.55
C GLY A 125 4.10 4.28 10.04
N ASP A 126 5.08 4.92 9.40
CA ASP A 126 5.11 5.03 7.94
C ASP A 126 6.23 4.16 7.40
N GLN A 127 5.91 2.98 6.87
CA GLN A 127 6.92 2.07 6.34
C GLN A 127 7.62 2.71 5.14
N ASP A 128 8.95 2.62 5.14
CA ASP A 128 9.79 3.17 4.10
C ASP A 128 9.79 2.29 2.86
N LEU A 129 9.84 2.92 1.69
CA LEU A 129 9.77 2.25 0.38
C LEU A 129 11.13 1.98 -0.25
N ALA A 130 12.24 2.20 0.44
CA ALA A 130 13.58 2.04 -0.14
C ALA A 130 13.85 0.63 -0.69
N GLU A 131 13.29 -0.42 -0.06
CA GLU A 131 13.49 -1.82 -0.49
C GLU A 131 12.55 -2.28 -1.61
N TYR A 132 11.57 -1.44 -2.05
CA TYR A 132 10.58 -1.87 -3.05
C TYR A 132 10.80 -1.23 -4.41
N GLU A 133 10.62 -2.02 -5.45
CA GLU A 133 10.72 -1.61 -6.85
C GLU A 133 9.43 -0.95 -7.35
N GLN A 134 8.29 -1.48 -6.93
CA GLN A 134 6.96 -0.98 -7.27
C GLN A 134 5.92 -1.39 -6.25
N ILE A 135 4.77 -0.75 -6.32
CA ILE A 135 3.58 -1.09 -5.53
C ILE A 135 2.45 -1.37 -6.52
N ASP A 136 1.88 -2.57 -6.45
CA ASP A 136 0.71 -2.95 -7.23
C ASP A 136 -0.54 -2.92 -6.34
N VAL A 137 -1.60 -2.31 -6.84
CA VAL A 137 -2.92 -2.29 -6.21
C VAL A 137 -3.91 -3.03 -7.12
N LEU A 138 -4.32 -4.22 -6.71
CA LEU A 138 -5.35 -5.00 -7.40
C LEU A 138 -6.71 -4.66 -6.80
N HIS A 139 -7.59 -4.04 -7.59
CA HIS A 139 -8.88 -3.54 -7.11
C HIS A 139 -9.94 -4.63 -7.00
N GLY A 140 -10.80 -4.52 -5.98
CA GLY A 140 -11.88 -5.45 -5.70
C GLY A 140 -11.47 -6.65 -4.85
N ALA A 141 -12.37 -7.59 -4.66
CA ALA A 141 -12.10 -8.81 -3.90
C ALA A 141 -11.06 -9.69 -4.61
N ASN A 142 -10.11 -10.23 -3.84
CA ASN A 142 -9.02 -11.06 -4.34
C ASN A 142 -8.92 -12.40 -3.60
N GLY A 143 -10.06 -13.05 -3.35
CA GLY A 143 -10.11 -14.26 -2.53
C GLY A 143 -9.34 -15.45 -3.08
N LEU A 144 -9.11 -15.54 -4.39
CA LEU A 144 -8.27 -16.59 -4.99
C LEU A 144 -6.80 -16.39 -4.62
N MET A 145 -6.30 -15.17 -4.67
CA MET A 145 -4.88 -14.86 -4.58
C MET A 145 -4.45 -14.61 -3.13
N SER A 146 -5.16 -13.75 -2.38
CA SER A 146 -4.78 -13.31 -1.04
C SER A 146 -5.30 -14.18 0.09
N GLY A 147 -6.43 -14.86 -0.08
CA GLY A 147 -7.05 -15.68 0.96
C GLY A 147 -8.12 -14.93 1.75
N ALA A 148 -7.88 -14.62 3.02
CA ALA A 148 -8.79 -13.80 3.83
C ALA A 148 -8.60 -12.32 3.54
N GLY A 149 -9.66 -11.52 3.65
CA GLY A 149 -9.61 -10.08 3.49
C GLY A 149 -10.95 -9.44 3.13
N ASN A 150 -10.91 -8.16 2.83
CA ASN A 150 -12.07 -7.35 2.44
C ASN A 150 -12.22 -7.24 0.92
N PRO A 151 -13.44 -6.96 0.41
CA PRO A 151 -13.67 -6.82 -1.03
C PRO A 151 -13.29 -5.42 -1.56
N SER A 152 -12.19 -4.86 -1.11
CA SER A 152 -11.71 -3.50 -1.38
C SER A 152 -10.58 -3.47 -2.41
N ALA A 153 -9.39 -3.83 -2.00
CA ALA A 153 -8.21 -4.01 -2.83
C ALA A 153 -7.18 -4.90 -2.11
N THR A 154 -6.21 -5.39 -2.88
CA THR A 154 -4.97 -5.99 -2.38
C THR A 154 -3.80 -5.10 -2.78
N VAL A 155 -2.94 -4.73 -1.83
CA VAL A 155 -1.72 -3.96 -2.07
C VAL A 155 -0.52 -4.90 -2.01
N ASN A 156 0.22 -5.02 -3.11
CA ASN A 156 1.40 -5.87 -3.19
C ASN A 156 2.66 -5.01 -3.33
N PHE A 157 3.59 -5.17 -2.39
CA PHE A 157 4.91 -4.55 -2.41
C PHE A 157 5.90 -5.48 -3.08
N VAL A 158 6.41 -5.07 -4.24
CA VAL A 158 7.38 -5.84 -5.02
C VAL A 158 8.78 -5.42 -4.63
N ARG A 159 9.58 -6.35 -4.07
CA ARG A 159 10.93 -6.05 -3.62
C ARG A 159 11.89 -5.86 -4.79
N LYS A 160 12.85 -4.98 -4.59
CA LYS A 160 14.05 -4.89 -5.42
C LYS A 160 14.83 -6.20 -5.35
N ARG A 161 15.34 -6.68 -6.50
CA ARG A 161 16.10 -7.93 -6.62
C ARG A 161 17.58 -7.64 -6.88
N PRO A 162 18.52 -8.56 -6.54
CA PRO A 162 19.89 -8.50 -7.03
C PRO A 162 19.93 -8.46 -8.55
N THR A 163 20.90 -7.73 -9.12
CA THR A 163 21.03 -7.49 -10.57
C THR A 163 22.21 -8.24 -11.19
N ASP A 164 22.13 -8.54 -12.48
CA ASP A 164 23.19 -9.22 -13.24
C ASP A 164 24.36 -8.28 -13.57
N THR A 165 24.14 -6.99 -13.53
CA THR A 165 25.15 -5.95 -13.74
C THR A 165 25.32 -5.13 -12.47
N PHE A 166 26.53 -4.64 -12.22
CA PHE A 166 26.79 -3.76 -11.08
C PHE A 166 26.02 -2.44 -11.24
N GLN A 167 25.31 -2.05 -10.20
CA GLN A 167 24.57 -0.81 -10.08
C GLN A 167 24.80 -0.23 -8.68
N ALA A 168 24.97 1.07 -8.61
CA ALA A 168 25.05 1.78 -7.34
C ALA A 168 24.34 3.12 -7.44
N GLN A 169 23.55 3.45 -6.42
CA GLN A 169 22.87 4.73 -6.31
C GLN A 169 23.00 5.26 -4.90
N VAL A 170 23.29 6.56 -4.79
CA VAL A 170 23.22 7.32 -3.54
C VAL A 170 22.34 8.53 -3.77
N ASP A 171 21.27 8.66 -2.98
CA ASP A 171 20.41 9.86 -2.98
C ASP A 171 20.50 10.55 -1.63
N THR A 172 20.61 11.86 -1.64
CA THR A 172 20.57 12.68 -0.43
C THR A 172 19.58 13.80 -0.60
N SER A 173 18.77 14.03 0.41
CA SER A 173 17.79 15.12 0.37
C SER A 173 17.72 15.91 1.68
N VAL A 174 17.32 17.17 1.55
CA VAL A 174 17.01 18.07 2.66
C VAL A 174 15.69 18.78 2.36
N GLY A 175 14.91 19.05 3.40
CA GLY A 175 13.58 19.62 3.22
C GLY A 175 13.12 20.51 4.35
N SER A 176 11.91 21.01 4.23
CA SER A 176 11.21 21.75 5.27
C SER A 176 11.19 20.96 6.58
N TRP A 177 11.13 21.68 7.70
CA TRP A 177 11.13 21.12 9.07
C TRP A 177 12.37 20.28 9.39
N ASP A 178 13.56 20.73 8.93
CA ASP A 178 14.83 20.05 9.15
C ASP A 178 14.86 18.59 8.66
N SER A 179 14.03 18.25 7.69
CA SER A 179 14.02 16.92 7.09
C SER A 179 15.34 16.66 6.37
N ARG A 180 15.91 15.48 6.62
CA ARG A 180 17.16 15.01 6.02
C ARG A 180 17.04 13.53 5.73
N ARG A 181 17.42 13.13 4.51
CA ARG A 181 17.40 11.74 4.11
C ARG A 181 18.65 11.36 3.33
N ILE A 182 19.11 10.14 3.52
CA ILE A 182 20.10 9.48 2.69
C ILE A 182 19.63 8.08 2.32
N ASP A 183 19.73 7.73 1.04
CA ASP A 183 19.47 6.40 0.52
C ASP A 183 20.72 5.89 -0.18
N VAL A 184 21.06 4.62 0.06
CA VAL A 184 22.15 3.89 -0.60
C VAL A 184 21.58 2.59 -1.12
N ASP A 185 21.80 2.29 -2.40
CA ASP A 185 21.35 1.07 -3.05
C ASP A 185 22.46 0.56 -3.95
N VAL A 186 22.99 -0.62 -3.64
CA VAL A 186 24.09 -1.25 -4.39
C VAL A 186 23.70 -2.68 -4.72
N ALA A 187 23.79 -3.05 -5.99
CA ALA A 187 23.46 -4.39 -6.47
C ALA A 187 24.45 -4.85 -7.54
N GLY A 188 24.61 -6.16 -7.69
CA GLY A 188 25.40 -6.74 -8.75
C GLY A 188 25.92 -8.14 -8.47
N PRO A 189 26.65 -8.73 -9.44
CA PRO A 189 27.28 -10.02 -9.28
C PRO A 189 28.39 -9.97 -8.24
N LEU A 190 28.46 -10.99 -7.41
CA LEU A 190 29.51 -11.19 -6.39
C LEU A 190 30.57 -12.20 -6.82
N THR A 191 30.32 -12.91 -7.93
CA THR A 191 31.24 -13.88 -8.54
C THR A 191 31.44 -13.54 -10.02
N ASP A 192 32.58 -13.91 -10.58
CA ASP A 192 32.90 -13.71 -12.01
C ASP A 192 31.92 -14.45 -12.93
N SER A 193 31.34 -15.55 -12.48
CA SER A 193 30.33 -16.33 -13.22
C SER A 193 28.92 -15.69 -13.20
N GLY A 194 28.70 -14.73 -12.30
CA GLY A 194 27.36 -14.10 -12.12
C GLY A 194 26.35 -14.99 -11.38
N ASN A 195 26.70 -16.22 -11.01
CA ASN A 195 25.79 -17.16 -10.34
C ASN A 195 25.50 -16.82 -8.87
N VAL A 196 26.24 -15.88 -8.28
CA VAL A 196 25.93 -15.30 -6.97
C VAL A 196 25.83 -13.80 -7.14
N ARG A 197 24.66 -13.26 -6.80
CA ARG A 197 24.36 -11.84 -6.92
C ARG A 197 23.87 -11.29 -5.58
N GLY A 198 24.20 -10.05 -5.30
CA GLY A 198 23.82 -9.40 -4.06
C GLY A 198 23.15 -8.05 -4.28
N ARG A 199 22.36 -7.62 -3.30
CA ARG A 199 21.88 -6.24 -3.17
C ARG A 199 21.92 -5.82 -1.72
N PHE A 200 22.37 -4.59 -1.49
CA PHE A 200 22.34 -3.93 -0.19
C PHE A 200 21.62 -2.59 -0.32
N ILE A 201 20.67 -2.35 0.58
CA ILE A 201 19.88 -1.13 0.63
C ILE A 201 19.97 -0.57 2.04
N TYR A 202 20.25 0.71 2.13
CA TYR A 202 20.21 1.46 3.38
C TYR A 202 19.47 2.78 3.18
N SER A 203 18.61 3.13 4.11
CA SER A 203 17.92 4.43 4.14
C SER A 203 17.89 4.96 5.55
N HIS A 204 18.16 6.24 5.71
CA HIS A 204 17.97 6.98 6.97
C HIS A 204 17.25 8.28 6.67
N ASP A 205 16.12 8.50 7.35
CA ASP A 205 15.25 9.66 7.21
C ASP A 205 14.92 10.21 8.59
N LYS A 206 15.13 11.50 8.80
CA LYS A 206 14.86 12.19 10.06
C LYS A 206 14.35 13.59 9.79
N GLY A 207 13.32 14.00 10.54
CA GLY A 207 12.78 15.35 10.44
C GLY A 207 11.79 15.69 11.54
N ASN A 208 11.54 16.98 11.67
CA ASN A 208 10.40 17.50 12.41
C ASN A 208 9.14 17.47 11.52
N SER A 209 8.02 17.92 12.05
CA SER A 209 6.75 18.04 11.35
C SER A 209 6.25 19.48 11.37
N TRP A 210 5.23 19.77 10.56
CA TRP A 210 4.42 20.98 10.70
C TRP A 210 3.56 20.99 11.98
N MET A 211 3.31 19.80 12.54
CA MET A 211 2.59 19.65 13.82
C MET A 211 3.54 19.93 14.97
N ASP A 212 3.08 20.71 15.92
CA ASP A 212 3.85 21.06 17.10
C ASP A 212 4.34 19.81 17.84
N ARG A 213 5.63 19.76 18.18
CA ARG A 213 6.31 18.69 18.94
C ARG A 213 6.47 17.35 18.21
N TYR A 214 5.79 17.13 17.08
CA TYR A 214 5.93 15.87 16.35
C TYR A 214 7.22 15.84 15.52
N SER A 215 7.97 14.75 15.65
CA SER A 215 9.16 14.46 14.86
C SER A 215 9.26 12.95 14.58
N HIS A 216 9.97 12.58 13.53
CA HIS A 216 10.17 11.19 13.15
C HIS A 216 11.63 10.89 12.82
N GLU A 217 12.02 9.63 13.01
CA GLU A 217 13.28 9.06 12.55
C GLU A 217 13.01 7.64 12.01
N ARG A 218 13.33 7.40 10.74
CA ARG A 218 13.16 6.10 10.08
C ARG A 218 14.49 5.56 9.59
N ASN A 219 14.72 4.27 9.79
CA ASN A 219 15.90 3.57 9.32
C ASN A 219 15.50 2.27 8.65
N VAL A 220 16.04 2.02 7.46
CA VAL A 220 15.92 0.74 6.74
C VAL A 220 17.31 0.22 6.44
N ALA A 221 17.52 -1.05 6.71
CA ALA A 221 18.68 -1.79 6.23
C ALA A 221 18.20 -3.12 5.67
N ALA A 222 18.49 -3.40 4.40
CA ALA A 222 18.11 -4.64 3.74
C ALA A 222 19.28 -5.24 2.95
N GLY A 223 19.41 -6.57 3.00
CA GLY A 223 20.39 -7.32 2.25
C GLY A 223 19.74 -8.53 1.59
N LEU A 224 20.02 -8.75 0.31
CA LEU A 224 19.54 -9.88 -0.48
C LEU A 224 20.71 -10.57 -1.18
N LEU A 225 20.64 -11.90 -1.23
CA LEU A 225 21.58 -12.73 -1.99
C LEU A 225 20.76 -13.70 -2.84
N ALA A 226 21.09 -13.78 -4.13
CA ALA A 226 20.54 -14.75 -5.06
C ALA A 226 21.66 -15.70 -5.50
N PHE A 227 21.37 -16.99 -5.49
CA PHE A 227 22.27 -18.08 -5.85
C PHE A 227 21.64 -18.90 -6.97
N ASP A 228 22.18 -18.89 -8.15
CA ASP A 228 21.84 -19.84 -9.19
C ASP A 228 22.60 -21.14 -8.89
N VAL A 229 21.92 -22.05 -8.20
CA VAL A 229 22.49 -23.34 -7.73
C VAL A 229 22.67 -24.33 -8.89
N SER A 230 21.78 -24.20 -9.88
CA SER A 230 21.82 -24.89 -11.17
C SER A 230 21.15 -24.01 -12.23
N ASP A 231 21.18 -24.46 -13.49
CA ASP A 231 20.44 -23.78 -14.58
C ASP A 231 18.94 -23.78 -14.35
N ALA A 232 18.43 -24.66 -13.49
CA ALA A 232 17.01 -24.78 -13.16
C ALA A 232 16.64 -24.20 -11.78
N ASP A 233 17.60 -23.95 -10.90
CA ASP A 233 17.35 -23.62 -9.51
C ASP A 233 17.97 -22.30 -9.09
N THR A 234 17.14 -21.38 -8.64
CA THR A 234 17.59 -20.14 -8.00
C THR A 234 17.09 -20.09 -6.56
N VAL A 235 17.99 -19.87 -5.62
CA VAL A 235 17.67 -19.61 -4.21
C VAL A 235 17.93 -18.15 -3.90
N THR A 236 16.92 -17.43 -3.41
CA THR A 236 17.09 -16.07 -2.92
C THR A 236 16.85 -16.04 -1.42
N VAL A 237 17.75 -15.41 -0.68
CA VAL A 237 17.59 -15.15 0.75
C VAL A 237 17.67 -13.65 0.99
N GLY A 238 16.91 -13.16 1.94
CA GLY A 238 16.92 -11.75 2.29
C GLY A 238 16.63 -11.52 3.76
N PHE A 239 17.17 -10.42 4.26
CA PHE A 239 16.89 -9.89 5.57
C PHE A 239 16.69 -8.38 5.48
N SER A 240 15.68 -7.85 6.17
CA SER A 240 15.49 -6.42 6.32
C SER A 240 15.12 -6.04 7.75
N GLN A 241 15.55 -4.86 8.15
CA GLN A 241 15.18 -4.21 9.41
C GLN A 241 14.65 -2.81 9.10
N HIS A 242 13.47 -2.52 9.63
CA HIS A 242 12.81 -1.22 9.58
C HIS A 242 12.61 -0.72 11.00
N ASN A 243 13.08 0.47 11.32
CA ASN A 243 12.79 1.19 12.55
C ASN A 243 12.04 2.46 12.17
N SER A 244 10.93 2.73 12.83
CA SER A 244 10.14 3.95 12.71
C SER A 244 9.89 4.48 14.12
N ASP A 245 10.60 5.53 14.48
CA ASP A 245 10.54 6.16 15.80
C ASP A 245 9.93 7.54 15.66
N SER A 246 8.91 7.86 16.45
CA SER A 246 8.27 9.17 16.46
C SER A 246 8.11 9.71 17.86
N ASN A 247 8.27 11.02 18.01
CA ASN A 247 8.09 11.74 19.27
C ASN A 247 7.00 12.80 19.11
N GLY A 248 6.33 13.15 20.22
CA GLY A 248 5.17 14.04 20.17
C GLY A 248 3.97 13.40 19.46
N SER A 249 3.93 12.07 19.41
CA SER A 249 2.87 11.28 18.80
C SER A 249 1.54 11.51 19.49
N THR A 250 0.47 11.37 18.73
CA THR A 250 -0.91 11.54 19.23
C THR A 250 -1.65 10.21 19.23
N TRP A 251 -2.53 10.02 20.21
CA TRP A 251 -3.57 9.00 20.18
C TRP A 251 -4.91 9.70 19.99
N GLY A 252 -5.53 9.53 18.83
CA GLY A 252 -6.55 10.43 18.34
C GLY A 252 -5.94 11.76 17.83
N ASN A 253 -6.78 12.75 17.63
CA ASN A 253 -6.41 14.03 17.04
C ASN A 253 -7.02 15.21 17.80
N LEU A 254 -6.96 16.41 17.22
CA LEU A 254 -7.61 17.60 17.74
C LEU A 254 -9.13 17.41 17.76
N PRO A 255 -9.83 17.56 18.92
CA PRO A 255 -11.29 17.59 18.99
C PRO A 255 -11.85 18.69 18.09
N LEU A 256 -12.80 18.36 17.23
CA LEU A 256 -13.46 19.33 16.33
C LEU A 256 -14.68 19.96 16.96
N VAL A 257 -15.24 19.31 17.96
CA VAL A 257 -16.40 19.79 18.75
C VAL A 257 -16.14 19.59 20.23
N ASP A 258 -16.78 20.42 21.06
CA ASP A 258 -16.81 20.24 22.50
C ASP A 258 -17.92 19.24 22.91
N ASN A 259 -18.03 18.95 24.22
CA ASN A 259 -19.03 18.04 24.76
C ASN A 259 -20.48 18.51 24.58
N ASP A 260 -20.69 19.79 24.29
CA ASP A 260 -22.00 20.38 23.96
C ASP A 260 -22.28 20.36 22.45
N GLY A 261 -21.34 19.84 21.63
CA GLY A 261 -21.44 19.79 20.18
C GLY A 261 -21.07 21.10 19.45
N ASN A 262 -20.49 22.07 20.15
CA ASN A 262 -20.04 23.32 19.53
C ASN A 262 -18.69 23.13 18.86
N ALA A 263 -18.49 23.76 17.68
CA ALA A 263 -17.24 23.67 16.94
C ALA A 263 -16.08 24.33 17.70
N ILE A 264 -14.97 23.61 17.81
CA ILE A 264 -13.70 24.12 18.33
C ILE A 264 -12.88 24.67 17.17
N HIS A 265 -12.45 25.92 17.29
CA HIS A 265 -11.69 26.62 16.25
C HIS A 265 -10.20 26.74 16.62
N TYR A 266 -9.32 26.20 15.77
CA TYR A 266 -7.88 26.30 15.93
C TYR A 266 -7.31 27.41 15.06
N SER A 267 -6.50 28.28 15.66
CA SER A 267 -5.85 29.41 14.95
C SER A 267 -4.80 28.94 13.94
N GLY A 268 -4.08 27.87 14.27
CA GLY A 268 -3.02 27.30 13.45
C GLY A 268 -3.33 25.89 12.95
N ARG A 269 -2.61 25.46 11.92
CA ARG A 269 -2.64 24.07 11.47
C ARG A 269 -1.56 23.21 12.15
N SER A 270 -0.70 23.84 12.97
CA SER A 270 0.34 23.17 13.73
C SER A 270 -0.12 22.60 15.06
N ASN A 271 -1.30 23.03 15.56
CA ASN A 271 -1.82 22.54 16.82
C ASN A 271 -1.79 21.02 16.90
N SER A 272 -1.39 20.49 18.05
CA SER A 272 -1.29 19.05 18.33
C SER A 272 -1.62 18.78 19.79
N ILE A 273 -2.22 17.62 20.07
CA ILE A 273 -2.42 17.12 21.44
C ILE A 273 -1.20 16.33 21.94
N GLY A 274 -0.24 16.00 21.05
CA GLY A 274 1.00 15.31 21.42
C GLY A 274 1.77 16.09 22.48
N GLN A 275 2.36 15.39 23.45
CA GLN A 275 3.13 15.96 24.55
C GLN A 275 4.63 15.72 24.34
N PRO A 276 5.54 16.45 24.99
CA PRO A 276 6.99 16.19 24.90
C PRO A 276 7.41 14.78 25.33
N TRP A 277 6.58 14.09 26.12
CA TRP A 277 6.82 12.74 26.59
C TRP A 277 6.10 11.66 25.79
N THR A 278 5.21 11.99 24.86
CA THR A 278 4.55 11.00 24.00
C THR A 278 5.47 10.55 22.88
N TYR A 279 5.41 9.26 22.55
CA TYR A 279 6.17 8.65 21.48
C TYR A 279 5.50 7.38 20.96
N TRP A 280 5.86 7.00 19.74
CA TRP A 280 5.45 5.75 19.11
C TRP A 280 6.62 5.16 18.34
N ASN A 281 7.19 4.08 18.85
CA ASN A 281 8.34 3.42 18.27
C ASN A 281 7.93 2.04 17.75
N LEU A 282 8.26 1.76 16.49
CA LEU A 282 7.98 0.51 15.80
C LEU A 282 9.26 -0.03 15.18
N HIS A 283 9.64 -1.25 15.55
CA HIS A 283 10.80 -1.93 15.01
C HIS A 283 10.38 -3.26 14.39
N THR A 284 10.63 -3.43 13.08
CA THR A 284 10.27 -4.62 12.31
C THR A 284 11.52 -5.27 11.76
N GLN A 285 11.68 -6.56 11.97
CA GLN A 285 12.71 -7.40 11.34
C GLN A 285 12.02 -8.46 10.50
N ARG A 286 12.49 -8.65 9.28
CA ARG A 286 11.96 -9.64 8.34
C ARG A 286 13.08 -10.43 7.69
N ALA A 287 12.93 -11.75 7.65
CA ALA A 287 13.81 -12.64 6.90
C ALA A 287 12.98 -13.53 5.99
N PHE A 288 13.48 -13.80 4.80
CA PHE A 288 12.82 -14.72 3.87
C PHE A 288 13.81 -15.60 3.13
N VAL A 289 13.27 -16.72 2.65
CA VAL A 289 13.92 -17.59 1.66
C VAL A 289 12.92 -17.91 0.57
N GLU A 290 13.37 -17.84 -0.67
CA GLU A 290 12.63 -18.20 -1.87
C GLU A 290 13.45 -19.18 -2.69
N LEU A 291 12.86 -20.30 -3.07
CA LEU A 291 13.38 -21.24 -4.03
C LEU A 291 12.50 -21.20 -5.28
N LYS A 292 13.09 -20.92 -6.43
CA LYS A 292 12.49 -21.07 -7.75
C LYS A 292 13.10 -22.26 -8.45
N HIS A 293 12.27 -23.14 -8.99
CA HIS A 293 12.69 -24.30 -9.78
C HIS A 293 11.98 -24.27 -11.14
N ASP A 294 12.73 -24.36 -12.22
CA ASP A 294 12.24 -24.50 -13.58
C ASP A 294 12.29 -25.98 -13.99
N PHE A 295 11.10 -26.57 -14.19
CA PHE A 295 10.98 -27.96 -14.67
C PHE A 295 11.19 -28.09 -16.17
N GLY A 296 11.41 -26.99 -16.90
CA GLY A 296 11.33 -26.90 -18.35
C GLY A 296 9.91 -26.89 -18.89
N ASN A 297 9.76 -26.61 -20.18
CA ASN A 297 8.46 -26.46 -20.85
C ASN A 297 7.52 -25.44 -20.15
N ASP A 298 8.09 -24.35 -19.64
CA ASP A 298 7.39 -23.25 -18.94
C ASP A 298 6.68 -23.65 -17.63
N TRP A 299 6.97 -24.83 -17.09
CA TRP A 299 6.54 -25.23 -15.76
C TRP A 299 7.55 -24.78 -14.72
N ASN A 300 7.07 -24.08 -13.70
CA ASN A 300 7.92 -23.65 -12.59
C ASN A 300 7.23 -23.86 -11.23
N ALA A 301 8.07 -23.99 -10.21
CA ALA A 301 7.63 -24.00 -8.81
C ALA A 301 8.33 -22.88 -8.05
N THR A 302 7.60 -22.29 -7.12
CA THR A 302 8.13 -21.33 -6.16
C THR A 302 7.75 -21.77 -4.76
N LEU A 303 8.76 -21.88 -3.89
CA LEU A 303 8.58 -22.10 -2.46
C LEU A 303 9.14 -20.89 -1.72
N THR A 304 8.29 -20.23 -0.94
CA THR A 304 8.68 -19.05 -0.16
C THR A 304 8.35 -19.27 1.31
N ALA A 305 9.28 -18.89 2.19
CA ALA A 305 9.03 -18.81 3.62
C ALA A 305 9.52 -17.46 4.14
N THR A 306 8.70 -16.81 4.99
CA THR A 306 9.01 -15.50 5.57
C THR A 306 8.73 -15.54 7.07
N GLY A 307 9.70 -15.09 7.87
CA GLY A 307 9.54 -14.80 9.29
C GLY A 307 9.62 -13.30 9.53
N GLN A 308 8.72 -12.78 10.35
CA GLN A 308 8.74 -11.38 10.79
C GLN A 308 8.60 -11.29 12.30
N GLN A 309 9.35 -10.39 12.89
CA GLN A 309 9.17 -9.92 14.27
C GLN A 309 8.87 -8.42 14.22
N GLU A 310 7.87 -8.01 14.96
CA GLU A 310 7.50 -6.61 15.15
C GLU A 310 7.45 -6.29 16.64
N LYS A 311 8.07 -5.18 17.02
CA LYS A 311 8.06 -4.66 18.40
C LYS A 311 7.56 -3.23 18.38
N GLN A 312 6.61 -2.96 19.24
CA GLN A 312 6.03 -1.63 19.41
C GLN A 312 6.21 -1.20 20.87
N ASN A 313 6.53 0.07 21.06
CA ASN A 313 6.64 0.71 22.37
C ASN A 313 6.08 2.13 22.26
N THR A 314 5.08 2.44 23.11
CA THR A 314 4.36 3.72 23.04
C THR A 314 4.16 4.34 24.40
N ASN A 315 4.24 5.67 24.45
CA ASN A 315 3.63 6.49 25.51
C ASN A 315 2.64 7.43 24.85
N MET A 316 1.39 7.40 25.27
CA MET A 316 0.32 8.07 24.53
C MET A 316 -0.57 8.87 25.48
N LEU A 317 -1.13 9.98 24.94
CA LEU A 317 -2.20 10.75 25.54
C LEU A 317 -3.40 10.76 24.58
N TYR A 318 -4.57 10.40 25.09
CA TYR A 318 -5.85 10.49 24.40
C TYR A 318 -6.71 11.61 25.02
N VAL A 319 -7.51 12.31 24.21
CA VAL A 319 -8.47 13.30 24.64
C VAL A 319 -9.87 12.81 24.31
N GLY A 320 -10.64 12.39 25.32
CA GLY A 320 -11.99 11.84 25.16
C GLY A 320 -13.04 12.93 24.92
N GLY A 321 -12.89 14.09 25.55
CA GLY A 321 -13.82 15.20 25.40
C GLY A 321 -13.27 16.51 25.95
N VAL A 322 -13.93 17.61 25.62
CA VAL A 322 -13.55 18.97 26.04
C VAL A 322 -14.79 19.76 26.46
N SER A 323 -14.71 20.42 27.62
CA SER A 323 -15.72 21.37 28.10
C SER A 323 -15.04 22.65 28.60
N GLY A 324 -15.14 23.73 27.81
CA GLY A 324 -14.36 24.96 28.08
C GLY A 324 -12.86 24.71 27.99
N ASP A 325 -12.12 24.96 29.06
CA ASP A 325 -10.68 24.64 29.17
C ASP A 325 -10.41 23.30 29.88
N VAL A 326 -11.42 22.50 30.17
CA VAL A 326 -11.24 21.18 30.81
C VAL A 326 -11.30 20.11 29.74
N ALA A 327 -10.24 19.33 29.65
CA ALA A 327 -10.18 18.13 28.84
C ALA A 327 -10.27 16.89 29.71
N ASP A 328 -11.05 15.92 29.25
CA ASP A 328 -11.10 14.57 29.79
C ASP A 328 -10.05 13.74 29.05
N ALA A 329 -8.96 13.40 29.72
CA ALA A 329 -7.79 12.82 29.13
C ALA A 329 -7.48 11.44 29.71
N TYR A 330 -6.89 10.58 28.90
CA TYR A 330 -6.41 9.25 29.27
C TYR A 330 -4.97 9.08 28.77
N ALA A 331 -4.11 8.48 29.57
CA ALA A 331 -2.74 8.21 29.18
C ALA A 331 -2.37 6.76 29.42
N ASN A 332 -1.64 6.16 28.51
CA ASN A 332 -1.10 4.82 28.67
C ASN A 332 0.33 4.66 28.15
N HIS A 333 0.98 3.61 28.59
CA HIS A 333 2.21 3.08 28.07
C HIS A 333 1.97 1.66 27.59
N THR A 334 2.28 1.34 26.33
CA THR A 334 2.06 0.00 25.76
C THR A 334 3.36 -0.57 25.20
N ARG A 335 3.58 -1.83 25.46
CA ARG A 335 4.63 -2.63 24.81
C ARG A 335 4.01 -3.85 24.18
N SER A 336 4.22 -4.05 22.89
CA SER A 336 3.76 -5.26 22.21
C SER A 336 4.83 -5.86 21.32
N GLU A 337 4.73 -7.17 21.14
CA GLU A 337 5.60 -7.93 20.27
C GLU A 337 4.77 -8.95 19.50
N ALA A 338 4.97 -8.99 18.19
CA ALA A 338 4.34 -9.94 17.30
C ALA A 338 5.37 -10.75 16.52
N HIS A 339 5.12 -12.05 16.41
CA HIS A 339 5.89 -12.97 15.58
C HIS A 339 4.99 -13.53 14.52
N GLN A 340 5.41 -13.40 13.25
CA GLN A 340 4.70 -13.95 12.10
C GLN A 340 5.57 -14.95 11.36
N LEU A 341 4.98 -16.06 10.96
CA LEU A 341 5.58 -17.07 10.08
C LEU A 341 4.62 -17.34 8.94
N LEU A 342 5.10 -17.17 7.71
CA LEU A 342 4.36 -17.40 6.49
C LEU A 342 5.12 -18.36 5.60
N GLY A 343 4.39 -19.20 4.88
CA GLY A 343 4.95 -20.08 3.87
C GLY A 343 3.96 -20.29 2.74
N GLU A 344 4.46 -20.31 1.52
CA GLU A 344 3.67 -20.62 0.33
C GLU A 344 4.48 -21.52 -0.61
N ALA A 345 3.82 -22.55 -1.12
CA ALA A 345 4.31 -23.36 -2.22
C ALA A 345 3.34 -23.21 -3.40
N LYS A 346 3.87 -22.85 -4.57
CA LYS A 346 3.11 -22.61 -5.80
C LYS A 346 3.76 -23.33 -6.96
N VAL A 347 2.98 -23.97 -7.81
CA VAL A 347 3.39 -24.55 -9.07
C VAL A 347 2.51 -23.97 -10.18
N GLN A 348 3.11 -23.59 -11.29
CA GLN A 348 2.40 -23.03 -12.43
C GLN A 348 3.04 -23.47 -13.74
N GLY A 349 2.24 -23.51 -14.80
CA GLY A 349 2.73 -23.83 -16.13
C GLY A 349 1.61 -24.01 -17.15
N PRO A 350 1.98 -24.17 -18.43
CA PRO A 350 1.03 -24.41 -19.50
C PRO A 350 0.55 -25.86 -19.54
N PHE A 351 -0.66 -26.07 -20.03
CA PHE A 351 -1.16 -27.38 -20.36
C PHE A 351 -2.02 -27.33 -21.64
N SER A 352 -2.00 -28.41 -22.40
CA SER A 352 -2.77 -28.50 -23.64
C SER A 352 -4.11 -29.22 -23.40
N LEU A 353 -5.20 -28.61 -23.84
CA LEU A 353 -6.53 -29.21 -23.83
C LEU A 353 -7.31 -28.76 -25.06
N PHE A 354 -7.98 -29.69 -25.76
CA PHE A 354 -8.73 -29.44 -27.00
C PHE A 354 -7.93 -28.71 -28.09
N GLY A 355 -6.63 -29.00 -28.20
CA GLY A 355 -5.75 -28.42 -29.20
C GLY A 355 -5.33 -26.96 -28.94
N ARG A 356 -5.57 -26.45 -27.74
CA ARG A 356 -5.18 -25.12 -27.27
C ARG A 356 -4.30 -25.19 -26.04
N GLU A 357 -3.46 -24.20 -25.87
CA GLU A 357 -2.67 -24.02 -24.67
C GLU A 357 -3.43 -23.20 -23.64
N HIS A 358 -3.34 -23.61 -22.40
CA HIS A 358 -3.96 -23.03 -21.23
C HIS A 358 -2.90 -22.85 -20.15
N GLN A 359 -3.16 -22.01 -19.14
CA GLN A 359 -2.28 -21.83 -17.98
C GLN A 359 -2.96 -22.39 -16.73
N LEU A 360 -2.20 -23.07 -15.89
CA LEU A 360 -2.61 -23.62 -14.62
C LEU A 360 -1.71 -23.11 -13.50
N THR A 361 -2.30 -22.79 -12.35
CA THR A 361 -1.57 -22.58 -11.09
C THR A 361 -2.27 -23.32 -9.98
N PHE A 362 -1.51 -23.88 -9.06
CA PHE A 362 -2.03 -24.41 -7.81
C PHE A 362 -0.99 -24.28 -6.70
N GLY A 363 -1.47 -24.26 -5.47
CA GLY A 363 -0.57 -24.09 -4.35
C GLY A 363 -1.23 -24.23 -3.00
N ALA A 364 -0.40 -24.07 -1.98
CA ALA A 364 -0.81 -24.10 -0.59
C ALA A 364 -0.07 -22.99 0.18
N ALA A 365 -0.77 -22.39 1.14
CA ALA A 365 -0.21 -21.37 2.00
C ALA A 365 -0.52 -21.65 3.48
N TYR A 366 0.41 -21.25 4.33
CA TYR A 366 0.31 -21.30 5.78
C TYR A 366 0.76 -19.96 6.37
N GLY A 367 -0.03 -19.42 7.29
CA GLY A 367 0.30 -18.23 8.05
C GLY A 367 0.01 -18.44 9.53
N ARG A 368 0.89 -17.93 10.38
CA ARG A 368 0.71 -17.90 11.84
C ARG A 368 1.23 -16.59 12.39
N THR A 369 0.41 -15.92 13.18
CA THR A 369 0.79 -14.73 13.95
C THR A 369 0.61 -15.06 15.43
N HIS A 370 1.58 -14.68 16.26
CA HIS A 370 1.47 -14.70 17.70
C HIS A 370 1.82 -13.32 18.25
N GLN A 371 0.88 -12.71 18.95
CA GLN A 371 1.03 -11.37 19.53
C GLN A 371 0.95 -11.43 21.05
N LYS A 372 1.83 -10.65 21.67
CA LYS A 372 1.82 -10.38 23.12
C LYS A 372 1.90 -8.88 23.32
N GLY A 373 1.14 -8.38 24.29
CA GLY A 373 1.13 -6.95 24.62
C GLY A 373 0.94 -6.75 26.12
N GLN A 374 1.64 -5.75 26.67
CA GLN A 374 1.47 -5.25 28.02
C GLN A 374 1.00 -3.81 27.93
N GLU A 375 0.04 -3.46 28.74
CA GLU A 375 -0.44 -2.09 28.89
C GLU A 375 -0.21 -1.65 30.33
N TYR A 376 0.26 -0.43 30.49
CA TYR A 376 0.57 0.19 31.78
C TYR A 376 -0.23 1.48 31.86
N ASP A 377 -1.23 1.50 32.69
CA ASP A 377 -2.07 2.65 32.94
C ASP A 377 -1.53 3.52 34.07
N GLU A 378 -2.06 4.71 34.22
CA GLU A 378 -1.84 5.52 35.42
C GLU A 378 -2.38 4.76 36.63
N ASP A 379 -1.74 4.90 37.82
CA ASP A 379 -2.01 4.18 39.07
C ASP A 379 -3.40 4.49 39.70
N LEU A 380 -4.38 4.74 38.86
CA LEU A 380 -5.79 4.91 39.16
C LEU A 380 -6.53 3.63 38.77
N GLU A 381 -7.33 3.10 39.66
CA GLU A 381 -8.13 1.88 39.44
C GLU A 381 -8.65 1.80 38.00
N HIS A 382 -8.01 0.95 37.15
CA HIS A 382 -8.35 0.59 35.80
C HIS A 382 -8.75 1.73 34.85
N GLY A 383 -7.76 2.29 34.12
CA GLY A 383 -8.00 3.09 32.92
C GLY A 383 -8.86 4.33 33.13
N SER A 384 -8.65 5.08 34.21
CA SER A 384 -9.50 6.24 34.52
C SER A 384 -9.08 7.44 33.71
N PHE A 385 -10.06 8.09 33.08
CA PHE A 385 -9.88 9.44 32.55
C PHE A 385 -9.61 10.44 33.69
N PHE A 386 -8.74 11.40 33.43
CA PHE A 386 -8.42 12.48 34.35
C PHE A 386 -8.68 13.84 33.71
N ASN A 387 -9.11 14.80 34.53
CA ASN A 387 -9.35 16.17 34.05
C ASN A 387 -8.03 16.96 34.02
N THR A 388 -7.76 17.62 32.89
CA THR A 388 -6.60 18.50 32.74
C THR A 388 -6.96 19.74 31.90
N SER A 389 -6.09 20.76 31.86
CA SER A 389 -6.32 21.97 31.06
C SER A 389 -6.13 21.64 29.57
N PHE A 390 -7.13 21.90 28.75
CA PHE A 390 -7.05 21.72 27.30
C PHE A 390 -6.05 22.68 26.66
N SER A 391 -6.01 23.93 27.09
CA SER A 391 -4.97 24.88 26.66
C SER A 391 -3.56 24.42 27.09
N GLY A 392 -3.46 23.78 28.24
CA GLY A 392 -2.23 23.14 28.72
C GLY A 392 -1.78 21.97 27.81
N ILE A 393 -2.73 21.13 27.37
CA ILE A 393 -2.44 20.06 26.37
C ILE A 393 -1.91 20.67 25.07
N LEU A 394 -2.61 21.68 24.52
CA LEU A 394 -2.20 22.33 23.28
C LEU A 394 -0.81 23.00 23.39
N ALA A 395 -0.47 23.51 24.57
CA ALA A 395 0.84 24.07 24.87
C ALA A 395 1.95 23.04 25.13
N GLY A 396 1.60 21.74 25.24
CA GLY A 396 2.55 20.67 25.59
C GLY A 396 2.99 20.67 27.05
N ASN A 397 2.15 21.17 27.94
CA ASN A 397 2.44 21.36 29.36
C ASN A 397 1.80 20.29 30.28
N THR A 398 1.13 19.29 29.71
CA THR A 398 0.58 18.18 30.49
C THR A 398 1.73 17.32 31.00
N PRO A 399 1.89 17.18 32.33
CA PRO A 399 2.96 16.35 32.88
C PRO A 399 2.75 14.89 32.50
N MET A 400 3.85 14.16 32.35
CA MET A 400 3.80 12.70 32.16
C MET A 400 3.26 12.06 33.43
N PRO A 401 2.18 11.27 33.36
CA PRO A 401 1.69 10.53 34.51
C PRO A 401 2.65 9.43 34.93
N SER A 402 2.47 8.93 36.16
CA SER A 402 3.20 7.76 36.65
C SER A 402 2.47 6.51 36.17
N PHE A 403 3.08 5.75 35.27
CA PHE A 403 2.52 4.48 34.83
C PHE A 403 2.86 3.37 35.83
N GLY A 404 1.83 2.77 36.43
CA GLY A 404 1.93 1.57 37.26
C GLY A 404 1.98 0.30 36.38
N VAL A 405 2.40 -0.82 36.99
CA VAL A 405 2.17 -2.15 36.36
C VAL A 405 0.77 -2.60 36.79
N THR A 406 -0.16 -2.67 35.86
CA THR A 406 -1.57 -2.96 36.19
C THR A 406 -1.83 -4.42 36.52
N SER A 407 -1.05 -5.35 36.00
CA SER A 407 -1.09 -6.78 36.36
C SER A 407 0.13 -7.53 35.83
N ASP A 408 0.40 -8.72 36.38
CA ASP A 408 1.31 -9.70 35.77
C ASP A 408 0.71 -10.31 34.50
N ASP A 409 -0.56 -10.03 34.18
CA ASP A 409 -1.27 -10.52 33.04
C ASP A 409 -1.02 -9.63 31.80
N LEU A 410 -0.91 -10.27 30.64
CA LEU A 410 -0.75 -9.59 29.38
C LEU A 410 -2.09 -8.98 28.93
N ALA A 411 -2.11 -7.71 28.55
CA ALA A 411 -3.28 -7.09 27.92
C ALA A 411 -3.66 -7.82 26.60
N GLN A 412 -2.67 -8.36 25.92
CA GLN A 412 -2.85 -9.17 24.73
C GLN A 412 -1.96 -10.41 24.76
N ASN A 413 -2.52 -11.58 24.51
CA ASN A 413 -1.78 -12.82 24.31
C ASN A 413 -2.61 -13.76 23.43
N PHE A 414 -2.47 -13.61 22.11
CA PHE A 414 -3.27 -14.40 21.19
C PHE A 414 -2.46 -14.92 20.00
N GLN A 415 -3.01 -15.93 19.35
CA GLN A 415 -2.44 -16.54 18.18
C GLN A 415 -3.49 -16.74 17.11
N ASP A 416 -3.22 -16.27 15.90
CA ASP A 416 -3.98 -16.53 14.69
C ASP A 416 -3.24 -17.46 13.75
N THR A 417 -3.96 -18.38 13.16
CA THR A 417 -3.41 -19.34 12.18
C THR A 417 -4.35 -19.44 10.98
N GLN A 418 -3.78 -19.34 9.79
CA GLN A 418 -4.49 -19.53 8.53
C GLN A 418 -3.81 -20.62 7.71
N LYS A 419 -4.62 -21.45 7.06
CA LYS A 419 -4.17 -22.50 6.14
C LYS A 419 -5.05 -22.47 4.91
N SER A 420 -4.46 -22.57 3.74
CA SER A 420 -5.24 -22.59 2.51
C SER A 420 -4.58 -23.42 1.42
N VAL A 421 -5.44 -23.92 0.53
CA VAL A 421 -5.02 -24.48 -0.76
C VAL A 421 -5.79 -23.74 -1.85
N PHE A 422 -5.15 -23.53 -2.99
CA PHE A 422 -5.74 -22.82 -4.11
C PHE A 422 -5.40 -23.46 -5.44
N ALA A 423 -6.28 -23.30 -6.40
CA ALA A 423 -6.03 -23.64 -7.80
C ALA A 423 -6.77 -22.66 -8.70
N GLY A 424 -6.14 -22.29 -9.80
CA GLY A 424 -6.70 -21.43 -10.81
C GLY A 424 -6.17 -21.78 -12.19
N ALA A 425 -6.96 -21.52 -13.21
CA ALA A 425 -6.56 -21.73 -14.60
C ALA A 425 -7.07 -20.59 -15.49
N ARG A 426 -6.29 -20.30 -16.53
CA ARG A 426 -6.69 -19.48 -17.67
C ARG A 426 -6.90 -20.39 -18.87
N PHE A 427 -8.13 -20.50 -19.31
CA PHE A 427 -8.54 -21.29 -20.47
C PHE A 427 -8.61 -20.39 -21.69
N SER A 428 -7.83 -20.69 -22.74
CA SER A 428 -7.94 -20.08 -24.05
C SER A 428 -9.08 -20.74 -24.84
N LEU A 429 -10.31 -20.20 -24.73
CA LEU A 429 -11.49 -20.77 -25.38
C LEU A 429 -11.50 -20.51 -26.90
N ALA A 430 -10.96 -19.36 -27.29
CA ALA A 430 -10.65 -18.97 -28.66
C ALA A 430 -9.36 -18.15 -28.67
N ASP A 431 -8.85 -17.74 -29.84
CA ASP A 431 -7.62 -16.95 -29.92
C ASP A 431 -7.77 -15.58 -29.23
N ASN A 432 -8.99 -15.08 -29.17
CA ASN A 432 -9.36 -13.82 -28.57
C ASN A 432 -10.33 -13.92 -27.38
N LEU A 433 -10.61 -15.13 -26.87
CA LEU A 433 -11.51 -15.33 -25.72
C LEU A 433 -10.86 -16.20 -24.69
N HIS A 434 -10.70 -15.66 -23.49
CA HIS A 434 -10.05 -16.30 -22.36
C HIS A 434 -10.98 -16.33 -21.14
N TRP A 435 -11.09 -17.50 -20.53
CA TRP A 435 -11.83 -17.71 -19.30
C TRP A 435 -10.85 -18.02 -18.17
N ILE A 436 -10.91 -17.22 -17.12
CA ILE A 436 -10.13 -17.41 -15.90
C ILE A 436 -11.08 -17.95 -14.83
N ALA A 437 -10.73 -19.06 -14.21
CA ALA A 437 -11.51 -19.65 -13.13
C ALA A 437 -10.60 -20.22 -12.06
N GLY A 438 -11.03 -20.15 -10.82
CA GLY A 438 -10.28 -20.70 -9.71
C GLY A 438 -11.04 -20.65 -8.40
N ALA A 439 -10.45 -21.26 -7.39
CA ALA A 439 -10.96 -21.19 -6.03
C ALA A 439 -9.83 -21.37 -5.02
N ARG A 440 -10.02 -20.79 -3.84
CA ARG A 440 -9.21 -21.05 -2.66
C ARG A 440 -10.11 -21.64 -1.57
N MET A 441 -9.63 -22.65 -0.89
CA MET A 441 -10.21 -23.16 0.33
C MET A 441 -9.34 -22.73 1.52
N LEU A 442 -9.94 -22.00 2.46
CA LEU A 442 -9.29 -21.40 3.61
C LEU A 442 -9.84 -21.98 4.91
N SER A 443 -8.95 -22.17 5.88
CA SER A 443 -9.29 -22.40 7.28
C SER A 443 -8.52 -21.41 8.14
N ALA A 444 -9.21 -20.78 9.10
CA ALA A 444 -8.65 -19.83 10.06
C ALA A 444 -9.06 -20.20 11.48
N ASP A 445 -8.11 -20.13 12.40
CA ASP A 445 -8.29 -20.38 13.82
C ASP A 445 -7.62 -19.25 14.61
N GLY A 446 -8.35 -18.62 15.53
CA GLY A 446 -7.84 -17.66 16.51
C GLY A 446 -8.00 -18.25 17.92
N LYS A 447 -7.09 -17.92 18.82
CA LYS A 447 -7.16 -18.31 20.24
C LYS A 447 -6.31 -17.38 21.12
N GLY A 448 -6.76 -17.17 22.33
CA GLY A 448 -6.06 -16.39 23.33
C GLY A 448 -6.96 -15.33 23.96
N GLU A 449 -6.36 -14.24 24.39
CA GLU A 449 -7.05 -13.12 25.04
C GLU A 449 -6.54 -11.79 24.48
N SER A 450 -7.43 -10.81 24.39
CA SER A 450 -7.12 -9.43 23.99
C SER A 450 -7.98 -8.47 24.80
N TYR A 451 -7.33 -7.64 25.62
CA TYR A 451 -7.97 -6.64 26.50
C TYR A 451 -9.13 -7.22 27.35
N GLY A 452 -8.87 -8.36 28.01
CA GLY A 452 -9.84 -9.03 28.89
C GLY A 452 -10.94 -9.82 28.18
N SER A 453 -10.97 -9.80 26.84
CA SER A 453 -11.92 -10.54 26.03
C SER A 453 -11.28 -11.78 25.36
N GLU A 454 -12.03 -12.88 25.25
CA GLU A 454 -11.57 -14.08 24.55
C GLU A 454 -11.32 -13.77 23.08
N HIS A 455 -10.07 -13.90 22.64
CA HIS A 455 -9.70 -13.82 21.23
C HIS A 455 -9.91 -15.16 20.57
N SER A 456 -11.03 -15.33 19.88
CA SER A 456 -11.33 -16.58 19.21
C SER A 456 -11.99 -16.37 17.85
N THR A 457 -11.70 -17.27 16.93
CA THR A 457 -12.43 -17.44 15.68
C THR A 457 -12.27 -18.87 15.19
N ARG A 458 -13.25 -19.36 14.47
CA ARG A 458 -13.17 -20.66 13.78
C ARG A 458 -13.83 -20.56 12.42
N ALA A 459 -13.04 -20.78 11.40
CA ALA A 459 -13.53 -20.86 10.04
C ALA A 459 -12.85 -22.03 9.33
N HIS A 460 -13.60 -23.07 9.03
CA HIS A 460 -13.06 -24.26 8.40
C HIS A 460 -13.64 -24.45 7.01
N GLY A 461 -12.75 -24.73 6.02
CA GLY A 461 -13.12 -25.11 4.67
C GLY A 461 -13.94 -24.06 3.91
N LYS A 462 -13.73 -22.76 4.21
CA LYS A 462 -14.39 -21.68 3.48
C LYS A 462 -13.83 -21.58 2.08
N VAL A 463 -14.71 -21.62 1.08
CA VAL A 463 -14.32 -21.57 -0.33
C VAL A 463 -14.60 -20.18 -0.90
N THR A 464 -13.58 -19.56 -1.46
CA THR A 464 -13.65 -18.29 -2.17
C THR A 464 -13.44 -18.51 -3.67
N PRO A 465 -14.52 -18.59 -4.46
CA PRO A 465 -14.44 -18.77 -5.90
C PRO A 465 -14.11 -17.45 -6.60
N TYR A 466 -13.47 -17.59 -7.75
CA TYR A 466 -13.15 -16.53 -8.68
C TYR A 466 -13.48 -16.95 -10.10
N THR A 467 -14.06 -16.06 -10.91
CA THR A 467 -14.22 -16.27 -12.35
C THR A 467 -14.18 -14.96 -13.09
N GLY A 468 -13.58 -14.96 -14.27
CA GLY A 468 -13.54 -13.81 -15.17
C GLY A 468 -13.41 -14.23 -16.63
N LEU A 469 -13.90 -13.37 -17.51
CA LEU A 469 -13.77 -13.50 -18.95
C LEU A 469 -13.02 -12.28 -19.48
N VAL A 470 -12.11 -12.52 -20.43
CA VAL A 470 -11.42 -11.49 -21.19
C VAL A 470 -11.65 -11.77 -22.67
N TYR A 471 -12.17 -10.78 -23.40
CA TYR A 471 -12.35 -10.84 -24.83
C TYR A 471 -11.51 -9.76 -25.51
N ASP A 472 -10.51 -10.17 -26.29
CA ASP A 472 -9.65 -9.29 -27.07
C ASP A 472 -10.39 -8.83 -28.32
N LEU A 473 -10.72 -7.54 -28.36
CA LEU A 473 -11.35 -6.90 -29.53
C LEU A 473 -10.35 -6.80 -30.69
N ASN A 474 -9.11 -6.54 -30.34
CA ASN A 474 -7.94 -6.51 -31.21
C ASN A 474 -6.65 -6.53 -30.36
N GLU A 475 -5.48 -6.36 -30.97
CA GLU A 475 -4.19 -6.37 -30.26
C GLU A 475 -4.10 -5.30 -29.16
N ALA A 476 -4.73 -4.13 -29.35
CA ALA A 476 -4.67 -3.01 -28.44
C ALA A 476 -5.77 -3.03 -27.37
N TRP A 477 -6.96 -3.56 -27.63
CA TRP A 477 -8.14 -3.41 -26.77
C TRP A 477 -8.76 -4.74 -26.35
N SER A 478 -9.12 -4.84 -25.07
CA SER A 478 -9.87 -5.96 -24.49
C SER A 478 -11.06 -5.46 -23.68
N ILE A 479 -12.13 -6.23 -23.67
CA ILE A 479 -13.22 -6.08 -22.70
C ILE A 479 -13.17 -7.25 -21.72
N TYR A 480 -13.57 -7.01 -20.48
CA TYR A 480 -13.55 -8.05 -19.46
C TYR A 480 -14.76 -7.96 -18.52
N GLY A 481 -15.03 -9.05 -17.87
CA GLY A 481 -15.95 -9.09 -16.74
C GLY A 481 -15.48 -10.12 -15.72
N SER A 482 -15.65 -9.81 -14.44
CA SER A 482 -15.28 -10.71 -13.35
C SER A 482 -16.30 -10.74 -12.24
N TRP A 483 -16.27 -11.84 -11.50
CA TRP A 483 -17.00 -12.07 -10.27
C TRP A 483 -16.12 -12.84 -9.30
N THR A 484 -16.06 -12.36 -8.06
CA THR A 484 -15.24 -12.97 -7.01
C THR A 484 -15.88 -12.84 -5.65
N LYS A 485 -15.63 -13.83 -4.80
CA LYS A 485 -15.93 -13.77 -3.36
C LYS A 485 -14.66 -13.66 -2.57
N ILE A 486 -14.79 -13.06 -1.39
CA ILE A 486 -13.76 -13.01 -0.36
C ILE A 486 -14.40 -13.24 1.00
N TYR A 487 -13.60 -13.53 1.98
CA TYR A 487 -14.00 -13.91 3.32
C TYR A 487 -13.04 -13.32 4.34
N ASN A 488 -13.57 -12.70 5.40
CA ASN A 488 -12.77 -12.19 6.51
C ASN A 488 -13.27 -12.85 7.82
N PRO A 489 -12.40 -13.53 8.60
CA PRO A 489 -12.78 -14.26 9.81
C PRO A 489 -13.42 -13.38 10.90
N GLN A 490 -13.13 -12.08 10.98
CA GLN A 490 -13.56 -11.17 12.05
C GLN A 490 -13.18 -11.73 13.43
N TYR A 491 -11.90 -11.63 13.78
CA TYR A 491 -11.44 -12.10 15.07
C TYR A 491 -12.00 -11.23 16.21
N ASN A 492 -12.45 -11.87 17.28
CA ASN A 492 -12.88 -11.22 18.53
C ASN A 492 -14.01 -10.19 18.40
N VAL A 493 -14.94 -10.38 17.46
CA VAL A 493 -16.11 -9.50 17.31
C VAL A 493 -17.34 -10.16 17.91
N VAL A 494 -17.83 -9.61 19.02
CA VAL A 494 -18.95 -10.17 19.79
C VAL A 494 -20.23 -9.39 19.49
N GLY A 495 -21.29 -10.12 19.19
CA GLY A 495 -22.61 -9.55 18.95
C GLY A 495 -23.34 -9.18 20.25
N THR A 496 -24.40 -8.38 20.12
CA THR A 496 -25.28 -8.00 21.25
C THR A 496 -25.96 -9.20 21.93
N ASP A 497 -25.90 -10.38 21.31
CA ASP A 497 -26.39 -11.64 21.88
C ASP A 497 -25.30 -12.43 22.65
N GLY A 498 -24.11 -11.84 22.82
CA GLY A 498 -22.96 -12.43 23.50
C GLY A 498 -22.24 -13.52 22.71
N LYS A 499 -22.53 -13.71 21.42
CA LYS A 499 -21.85 -14.65 20.54
C LYS A 499 -20.96 -13.94 19.55
N LEU A 500 -19.91 -14.64 19.08
CA LEU A 500 -19.11 -14.15 17.96
C LEU A 500 -20.00 -13.90 16.73
N LEU A 501 -19.80 -12.77 16.07
CA LEU A 501 -20.46 -12.50 14.81
C LEU A 501 -20.01 -13.52 13.74
N ASP A 502 -20.94 -13.83 12.82
CA ASP A 502 -20.57 -14.57 11.63
C ASP A 502 -19.48 -13.81 10.85
N PRO A 503 -18.57 -14.55 10.22
CA PRO A 503 -17.53 -13.93 9.42
C PRO A 503 -18.10 -12.99 8.36
N LEU A 504 -17.33 -11.92 8.05
CA LEU A 504 -17.64 -11.04 6.96
C LEU A 504 -17.52 -11.78 5.63
N GLU A 505 -18.52 -11.64 4.77
CA GLU A 505 -18.51 -12.13 3.40
C GLU A 505 -18.51 -10.96 2.42
N GLY A 506 -17.56 -10.95 1.49
CA GLY A 506 -17.47 -9.97 0.43
C GLY A 506 -17.75 -10.56 -0.95
N LYS A 507 -18.36 -9.76 -1.82
CA LYS A 507 -18.51 -10.06 -3.25
C LYS A 507 -18.10 -8.83 -4.06
N SER A 508 -17.40 -9.06 -5.16
CA SER A 508 -17.10 -8.00 -6.13
C SER A 508 -17.47 -8.46 -7.53
N MET A 509 -18.06 -7.56 -8.29
CA MET A 509 -18.37 -7.72 -9.72
C MET A 509 -17.77 -6.51 -10.43
N GLU A 510 -17.16 -6.78 -11.57
CA GLU A 510 -16.54 -5.73 -12.38
C GLU A 510 -16.74 -6.03 -13.86
N VAL A 511 -16.99 -5.01 -14.64
CA VAL A 511 -16.95 -5.05 -16.11
C VAL A 511 -16.16 -3.83 -16.59
N GLY A 512 -15.27 -4.06 -17.53
CA GLY A 512 -14.41 -2.97 -17.98
C GLY A 512 -13.81 -3.18 -19.35
N VAL A 513 -13.07 -2.17 -19.75
CA VAL A 513 -12.29 -2.12 -20.99
C VAL A 513 -10.85 -1.77 -20.63
N LYS A 514 -9.91 -2.48 -21.22
CA LYS A 514 -8.49 -2.20 -21.12
C LYS A 514 -7.91 -1.94 -22.50
N GLY A 515 -7.03 -0.95 -22.60
CA GLY A 515 -6.32 -0.59 -23.80
C GLY A 515 -4.83 -0.49 -23.58
N ARG A 516 -4.04 -0.99 -24.54
CA ARG A 516 -2.62 -0.70 -24.70
C ARG A 516 -2.45 0.00 -26.02
N VAL A 517 -2.17 1.27 -25.99
CA VAL A 517 -2.09 2.14 -27.18
C VAL A 517 -0.70 2.79 -27.27
N MET A 518 -0.41 3.49 -28.36
CA MET A 518 0.88 4.16 -28.58
C MET A 518 2.08 3.19 -28.52
N ASP A 519 2.01 2.10 -29.28
CA ASP A 519 2.99 1.02 -29.29
C ASP A 519 3.17 0.38 -27.88
N GLU A 520 2.03 0.12 -27.22
CA GLU A 520 1.90 -0.46 -25.88
C GLU A 520 2.43 0.39 -24.72
N ARG A 521 2.90 1.62 -24.97
CA ARG A 521 3.47 2.50 -23.93
C ARG A 521 2.45 3.19 -23.04
N LEU A 522 1.17 3.27 -23.45
CA LEU A 522 0.09 3.87 -22.67
C LEU A 522 -1.00 2.84 -22.38
N HIS A 523 -1.21 2.58 -21.11
CA HIS A 523 -2.26 1.70 -20.58
C HIS A 523 -3.47 2.53 -20.19
N LEU A 524 -4.65 2.10 -20.61
CA LEU A 524 -5.93 2.73 -20.30
C LEU A 524 -6.87 1.68 -19.69
N THR A 525 -7.55 2.04 -18.62
CA THR A 525 -8.57 1.18 -18.00
C THR A 525 -9.81 2.02 -17.68
N ALA A 526 -10.98 1.48 -18.03
CA ALA A 526 -12.26 1.99 -17.59
C ALA A 526 -13.09 0.82 -17.05
N ALA A 527 -13.57 0.94 -15.81
CA ALA A 527 -14.30 -0.11 -15.12
C ALA A 527 -15.56 0.42 -14.44
N LEU A 528 -16.60 -0.41 -14.48
CA LEU A 528 -17.79 -0.29 -13.65
C LEU A 528 -17.74 -1.41 -12.62
N PHE A 529 -17.92 -1.11 -11.35
CA PHE A 529 -17.89 -2.09 -10.29
C PHE A 529 -19.14 -2.04 -9.40
N LYS A 530 -19.43 -3.18 -8.81
CA LYS A 530 -20.37 -3.34 -7.70
C LYS A 530 -19.75 -4.27 -6.67
N THR A 531 -19.72 -3.83 -5.42
CA THR A 531 -19.16 -4.59 -4.30
C THR A 531 -20.21 -4.68 -3.18
N GLU A 532 -20.34 -5.85 -2.58
CA GLU A 532 -21.20 -6.11 -1.43
C GLU A 532 -20.35 -6.63 -0.28
N GLN A 533 -20.64 -6.16 0.92
CA GLN A 533 -20.02 -6.61 2.16
C GLN A 533 -21.14 -6.94 3.14
N ARG A 534 -21.14 -8.14 3.72
CA ARG A 534 -22.15 -8.63 4.66
C ARG A 534 -21.53 -9.01 5.99
N ASN A 535 -22.33 -8.94 7.04
CA ASN A 535 -21.93 -9.24 8.40
C ASN A 535 -20.80 -8.31 8.89
N VAL A 536 -20.78 -7.06 8.44
CA VAL A 536 -19.84 -6.05 8.95
C VAL A 536 -20.17 -5.75 10.39
N ALA A 537 -19.19 -5.75 11.27
CA ALA A 537 -19.35 -5.31 12.65
C ALA A 537 -19.68 -3.81 12.68
N VAL A 538 -20.91 -3.48 13.06
CA VAL A 538 -21.38 -2.13 13.32
C VAL A 538 -21.48 -1.95 14.82
N ASP A 539 -20.81 -0.92 15.34
CA ASP A 539 -20.79 -0.63 16.77
C ASP A 539 -22.23 -0.49 17.33
N ALA A 540 -22.52 -1.22 18.38
CA ALA A 540 -23.79 -1.23 19.09
C ALA A 540 -23.63 -0.78 20.57
N GLY A 541 -22.46 -0.27 20.94
CA GLY A 541 -22.13 0.25 22.25
C GLY A 541 -21.46 -0.76 23.18
N PHE A 542 -21.49 -0.46 24.47
CA PHE A 542 -20.84 -1.25 25.53
C PHE A 542 -21.91 -1.95 26.37
N ASP A 543 -21.81 -3.27 26.57
CA ASP A 543 -22.78 -4.08 27.31
C ASP A 543 -22.55 -4.13 28.82
N GLY A 544 -21.52 -3.42 29.31
CA GLY A 544 -21.08 -3.42 30.69
C GLY A 544 -19.84 -4.29 30.95
N VAL A 545 -19.41 -5.08 29.94
CA VAL A 545 -18.23 -5.95 29.97
C VAL A 545 -17.30 -5.63 28.81
N GLN A 546 -17.84 -5.47 27.60
CA GLN A 546 -17.09 -5.27 26.36
C GLN A 546 -17.89 -4.46 25.34
N GLU A 547 -17.22 -3.97 24.32
CA GLU A 547 -17.88 -3.44 23.14
C GLU A 547 -18.60 -4.56 22.39
N VAL A 548 -19.85 -4.29 21.98
CA VAL A 548 -20.70 -5.24 21.24
C VAL A 548 -21.12 -4.65 19.90
N TYR A 549 -21.41 -5.53 18.96
CA TYR A 549 -21.65 -5.17 17.58
C TYR A 549 -22.95 -5.79 17.06
N THR A 550 -23.52 -5.16 16.05
CA THR A 550 -24.59 -5.73 15.22
C THR A 550 -24.10 -5.98 13.81
N PRO A 551 -24.55 -7.06 13.13
CA PRO A 551 -24.16 -7.26 11.73
C PRO A 551 -24.87 -6.25 10.84
N GLY A 552 -24.11 -5.57 9.98
CA GLY A 552 -24.63 -4.68 8.95
C GLY A 552 -24.18 -5.14 7.56
N ASP A 553 -24.99 -4.84 6.57
CA ASP A 553 -24.66 -5.09 5.17
C ASP A 553 -24.48 -3.76 4.43
N PHE A 554 -23.45 -3.69 3.61
CA PHE A 554 -23.16 -2.50 2.82
C PHE A 554 -22.97 -2.87 1.35
N LYS A 555 -23.37 -1.95 0.47
CA LYS A 555 -23.18 -2.08 -0.98
C LYS A 555 -22.50 -0.85 -1.51
N SER A 556 -21.47 -1.03 -2.33
CA SER A 556 -20.87 0.06 -3.08
C SER A 556 -20.94 -0.19 -4.57
N HIS A 557 -21.02 0.87 -5.35
CA HIS A 557 -20.95 0.84 -6.79
C HIS A 557 -20.27 2.11 -7.31
N GLY A 558 -19.66 2.01 -8.47
CA GLY A 558 -18.95 3.15 -8.99
C GLY A 558 -18.28 2.93 -10.34
N VAL A 559 -17.47 3.92 -10.68
CA VAL A 559 -16.71 3.99 -11.93
C VAL A 559 -15.26 4.29 -11.59
N GLU A 560 -14.35 3.59 -12.23
CA GLU A 560 -12.91 3.85 -12.17
C GLU A 560 -12.38 4.08 -13.58
N LEU A 561 -11.62 5.16 -13.78
CA LEU A 561 -10.91 5.47 -15.01
C LEU A 561 -9.44 5.63 -14.66
N GLN A 562 -8.55 5.03 -15.42
CA GLN A 562 -7.11 5.12 -15.22
C GLN A 562 -6.35 5.22 -16.54
N ALA A 563 -5.25 5.96 -16.53
CA ALA A 563 -4.25 6.02 -17.57
C ALA A 563 -2.86 5.98 -16.94
N SER A 564 -1.95 5.13 -17.47
CA SER A 564 -0.56 5.04 -16.99
C SER A 564 0.39 4.77 -18.15
N GLY A 565 1.55 5.43 -18.17
CA GLY A 565 2.59 5.25 -19.19
C GLY A 565 2.96 6.52 -19.91
N GLU A 566 3.60 6.36 -21.07
CA GLU A 566 4.09 7.46 -21.91
C GLU A 566 3.01 7.91 -22.91
N VAL A 567 2.54 9.15 -22.78
CA VAL A 567 1.51 9.76 -23.66
C VAL A 567 2.12 10.33 -24.93
N ALA A 568 3.34 10.82 -24.84
CA ALA A 568 4.16 11.32 -25.92
C ALA A 568 5.63 11.19 -25.53
N PRO A 569 6.59 11.22 -26.46
CA PRO A 569 8.01 11.08 -26.12
C PRO A 569 8.45 11.99 -24.96
N GLY A 570 8.85 11.38 -23.85
CA GLY A 570 9.25 12.05 -22.62
C GLY A 570 8.12 12.63 -21.77
N LEU A 571 6.84 12.37 -22.10
CA LEU A 571 5.67 12.78 -21.33
C LEU A 571 5.04 11.56 -20.68
N ASP A 572 5.35 11.34 -19.39
CA ASP A 572 4.84 10.25 -18.58
C ASP A 572 3.62 10.68 -17.77
N LEU A 573 2.66 9.78 -17.60
CA LEU A 573 1.42 10.00 -16.87
C LEU A 573 1.05 8.78 -16.03
N LEU A 574 0.64 9.01 -14.77
CA LEU A 574 -0.22 8.11 -13.99
C LEU A 574 -1.38 8.95 -13.49
N ALA A 575 -2.60 8.66 -13.94
CA ALA A 575 -3.77 9.41 -13.52
C ALA A 575 -5.00 8.51 -13.42
N GLY A 576 -5.92 8.85 -12.52
CA GLY A 576 -7.18 8.18 -12.43
C GLY A 576 -8.27 9.01 -11.75
N TYR A 577 -9.48 8.69 -12.09
CA TYR A 577 -10.70 9.23 -11.52
C TYR A 577 -11.55 8.10 -10.96
N THR A 578 -12.11 8.31 -9.79
CA THR A 578 -13.00 7.36 -9.13
C THR A 578 -14.28 8.07 -8.71
N TYR A 579 -15.40 7.44 -9.02
CA TYR A 579 -16.69 7.70 -8.41
C TYR A 579 -17.09 6.48 -7.59
N VAL A 580 -17.48 6.66 -6.33
CA VAL A 580 -18.00 5.61 -5.45
C VAL A 580 -19.20 6.10 -4.67
N ARG A 581 -20.22 5.28 -4.59
CA ARG A 581 -21.35 5.44 -3.68
C ARG A 581 -21.51 4.19 -2.84
N ILE A 582 -21.70 4.40 -1.54
CA ILE A 582 -21.88 3.35 -0.54
C ILE A 582 -23.28 3.55 0.04
N ASP A 583 -24.07 2.48 0.06
CA ASP A 583 -25.41 2.45 0.63
C ASP A 583 -25.47 1.34 1.70
N ASP A 584 -26.25 1.58 2.75
CA ASP A 584 -26.59 0.62 3.79
C ASP A 584 -27.72 -0.32 3.34
N ASP A 585 -28.24 -1.15 4.25
CA ASP A 585 -29.34 -2.07 4.00
C ASP A 585 -30.66 -1.39 3.64
N ASN A 586 -30.85 -0.16 4.09
CA ASN A 586 -32.04 0.63 3.80
C ASN A 586 -31.95 1.35 2.46
N GLY A 587 -30.78 1.28 1.81
CA GLY A 587 -30.47 2.03 0.58
C GLY A 587 -30.15 3.51 0.83
N GLU A 588 -29.87 3.87 2.08
CA GLU A 588 -29.41 5.20 2.45
C GLU A 588 -27.90 5.32 2.26
N ARG A 589 -27.41 6.52 1.92
CA ARG A 589 -25.99 6.76 1.77
C ARG A 589 -25.29 6.60 3.11
N ALA A 590 -24.39 5.64 3.20
CA ALA A 590 -23.53 5.37 4.33
C ALA A 590 -22.09 5.88 4.09
N ARG A 591 -21.29 5.93 5.16
CA ARG A 591 -19.87 6.31 5.14
C ARG A 591 -19.64 7.65 4.42
N LYS A 592 -20.43 8.67 4.77
CA LYS A 592 -20.35 10.02 4.17
C LYS A 592 -19.00 10.70 4.46
N TYR A 593 -18.24 10.18 5.42
CA TYR A 593 -16.86 10.57 5.69
C TYR A 593 -15.87 10.16 4.59
N MET A 594 -16.32 9.40 3.59
CA MET A 594 -15.53 9.04 2.41
C MET A 594 -15.91 9.88 1.19
N PRO A 595 -14.95 10.34 0.38
CA PRO A 595 -15.24 11.16 -0.79
C PRO A 595 -15.97 10.35 -1.87
N ALA A 596 -17.06 10.89 -2.41
CA ALA A 596 -17.79 10.27 -3.51
C ALA A 596 -17.04 10.34 -4.84
N HIS A 597 -16.27 11.41 -5.07
CA HIS A 597 -15.45 11.58 -6.26
C HIS A 597 -14.02 11.91 -5.86
N SER A 598 -13.07 11.30 -6.53
CA SER A 598 -11.66 11.62 -6.36
C SER A 598 -10.92 11.61 -7.72
N LEU A 599 -9.94 12.48 -7.84
CA LEU A 599 -8.99 12.56 -8.95
C LEU A 599 -7.59 12.50 -8.36
N ARG A 600 -6.75 11.64 -8.93
CA ARG A 600 -5.32 11.54 -8.60
C ARG A 600 -4.55 11.54 -9.91
N GLY A 601 -3.43 12.26 -9.95
CA GLY A 601 -2.59 12.26 -11.15
C GLY A 601 -1.17 12.73 -10.86
N MET A 602 -0.24 12.09 -11.55
CA MET A 602 1.16 12.48 -11.64
C MET A 602 1.53 12.56 -13.11
N VAL A 603 2.15 13.64 -13.51
CA VAL A 603 2.63 13.86 -14.87
C VAL A 603 4.05 14.41 -14.82
N THR A 604 4.92 13.88 -15.67
CA THR A 604 6.26 14.44 -15.87
C THR A 604 6.55 14.63 -17.33
N TYR A 605 7.35 15.63 -17.64
CA TYR A 605 7.75 15.94 -18.99
C TYR A 605 9.23 16.28 -19.08
N ARG A 606 9.97 15.52 -19.88
CA ARG A 606 11.35 15.79 -20.24
C ARG A 606 11.37 16.79 -21.39
N LEU A 607 11.95 17.96 -21.17
CA LEU A 607 11.89 19.07 -22.14
C LEU A 607 12.70 18.77 -23.40
N PRO A 608 12.12 18.71 -24.61
CA PRO A 608 12.88 18.42 -25.84
C PRO A 608 13.99 19.43 -26.14
N THR A 609 13.80 20.68 -25.75
CA THR A 609 14.78 21.77 -25.95
C THR A 609 15.89 21.77 -24.91
N LEU A 610 15.72 21.07 -23.80
CA LEU A 610 16.67 20.91 -22.71
C LEU A 610 16.51 19.50 -22.12
N PRO A 611 17.00 18.44 -22.81
CA PRO A 611 16.74 17.05 -22.44
C PRO A 611 17.22 16.65 -21.04
N GLN A 612 18.15 17.40 -20.45
CA GLN A 612 18.61 17.20 -19.09
C GLN A 612 17.56 17.62 -18.04
N MET A 613 16.56 18.43 -18.44
CA MET A 613 15.54 18.92 -17.51
C MET A 613 14.23 18.16 -17.65
N LYS A 614 13.72 17.67 -16.54
CA LYS A 614 12.38 17.11 -16.39
C LYS A 614 11.59 17.98 -15.42
N VAL A 615 10.35 18.27 -15.77
CA VAL A 615 9.39 18.99 -14.91
C VAL A 615 8.17 18.12 -14.72
N GLY A 616 7.47 18.31 -13.60
CA GLY A 616 6.27 17.51 -13.34
C GLY A 616 5.31 18.15 -12.36
N ALA A 617 4.11 17.60 -12.31
CA ALA A 617 3.08 17.99 -11.37
C ALA A 617 2.35 16.75 -10.84
N ARG A 618 2.03 16.77 -9.54
CA ARG A 618 1.09 15.84 -8.91
C ARG A 618 -0.15 16.63 -8.51
N VAL A 619 -1.32 16.10 -8.85
CA VAL A 619 -2.61 16.69 -8.54
C VAL A 619 -3.45 15.68 -7.79
N SER A 620 -4.06 16.08 -6.69
CA SER A 620 -5.10 15.33 -6.02
C SER A 620 -6.29 16.23 -5.75
N TRP A 621 -7.49 15.73 -6.04
CA TRP A 621 -8.74 16.41 -5.75
C TRP A 621 -9.77 15.41 -5.22
N GLN A 622 -10.65 15.88 -4.33
CA GLN A 622 -11.76 15.10 -3.82
C GLN A 622 -12.95 15.96 -3.47
N THR A 623 -14.16 15.37 -3.50
CA THR A 623 -15.38 15.99 -3.01
C THR A 623 -15.35 16.17 -1.49
N GLY A 624 -16.24 17.01 -0.99
CA GLY A 624 -16.45 17.18 0.46
C GLY A 624 -16.92 15.89 1.11
N VAL A 625 -16.59 15.76 2.39
CA VAL A 625 -16.97 14.66 3.29
C VAL A 625 -17.56 15.22 4.57
N GLU A 626 -18.41 14.42 5.23
CA GLU A 626 -19.07 14.81 6.49
C GLU A 626 -19.19 13.59 7.42
N ASN A 627 -19.27 13.84 8.71
CA ASN A 627 -19.57 12.81 9.69
C ASN A 627 -21.02 12.31 9.51
N ASP A 628 -21.26 11.00 9.56
CA ASP A 628 -22.58 10.42 9.33
C ASP A 628 -23.62 10.83 10.38
N THR A 629 -23.17 11.12 11.62
CA THR A 629 -24.03 11.43 12.77
C THR A 629 -24.07 12.92 13.11
N ASN A 630 -23.03 13.70 12.75
CA ASN A 630 -22.92 15.12 13.05
C ASN A 630 -22.44 15.91 11.82
N SER A 631 -23.37 16.46 11.06
CA SER A 631 -23.07 17.23 9.83
C SER A 631 -22.30 18.54 10.07
N ALA A 632 -22.19 19.02 11.32
CA ALA A 632 -21.33 20.16 11.64
C ALA A 632 -19.84 19.80 11.47
N ILE A 633 -19.49 18.52 11.57
CA ILE A 633 -18.16 18.00 11.32
C ILE A 633 -18.06 17.64 9.84
N HIS A 634 -17.41 18.47 9.07
CA HIS A 634 -17.26 18.26 7.64
C HIS A 634 -15.95 18.85 7.10
N GLN A 635 -15.50 18.34 5.98
CA GLN A 635 -14.42 18.88 5.16
C GLN A 635 -14.98 19.22 3.78
N ASN A 636 -14.92 20.48 3.39
CA ASN A 636 -15.29 20.90 2.03
C ASN A 636 -14.37 20.28 0.98
N ALA A 637 -14.85 20.17 -0.26
CA ALA A 637 -14.06 19.75 -1.40
C ALA A 637 -12.74 20.53 -1.48
N TYR A 638 -11.65 19.84 -1.78
CA TYR A 638 -10.34 20.46 -1.92
C TYR A 638 -9.47 19.76 -2.97
N GLY A 639 -8.49 20.51 -3.44
CA GLY A 639 -7.43 19.99 -4.30
C GLY A 639 -6.06 20.43 -3.81
N LEU A 640 -5.07 19.57 -4.04
CA LEU A 640 -3.66 19.82 -3.78
C LEU A 640 -2.91 19.73 -5.09
N VAL A 641 -1.90 20.57 -5.23
CA VAL A 641 -0.99 20.57 -6.38
C VAL A 641 0.43 20.57 -5.83
N ASP A 642 1.23 19.63 -6.32
CA ASP A 642 2.66 19.55 -6.06
C ASP A 642 3.40 19.71 -7.38
N LEU A 643 4.55 20.33 -7.35
CA LEU A 643 5.41 20.55 -8.52
C LEU A 643 6.78 19.95 -8.27
N MET A 644 7.36 19.39 -9.33
CA MET A 644 8.72 18.89 -9.29
C MET A 644 9.52 19.39 -10.48
N THR A 645 10.82 19.49 -10.31
CA THR A 645 11.79 19.61 -11.39
C THR A 645 13.03 18.81 -11.05
N SER A 646 13.62 18.16 -12.05
CA SER A 646 14.93 17.53 -11.94
C SER A 646 15.82 17.94 -13.09
N TYR A 647 17.13 17.91 -12.84
CA TYR A 647 18.15 18.26 -13.80
C TYR A 647 19.30 17.26 -13.75
N ASP A 648 19.54 16.58 -14.88
CA ASP A 648 20.67 15.68 -15.06
C ASP A 648 21.93 16.53 -15.34
N ILE A 649 22.84 16.63 -14.37
CA ILE A 649 24.09 17.42 -14.48
C ILE A 649 25.01 16.73 -15.49
N ASP A 650 25.11 15.41 -15.36
CA ASP A 650 25.81 14.52 -16.29
C ASP A 650 25.17 13.11 -16.24
N SER A 651 25.86 12.09 -16.76
CA SER A 651 25.37 10.69 -16.78
C SER A 651 25.23 10.09 -15.36
N ASN A 652 25.92 10.63 -14.37
CA ASN A 652 26.01 10.09 -13.03
C ASN A 652 25.30 10.94 -11.99
N TRP A 653 25.25 12.26 -12.18
CA TRP A 653 24.74 13.19 -11.21
C TRP A 653 23.45 13.86 -11.67
N SER A 654 22.47 13.87 -10.81
CA SER A 654 21.24 14.64 -10.99
C SER A 654 20.86 15.38 -9.71
N THR A 655 20.04 16.42 -9.86
CA THR A 655 19.46 17.16 -8.74
C THR A 655 17.96 17.32 -8.94
N SER A 656 17.17 17.39 -7.86
CA SER A 656 15.75 17.65 -7.96
C SER A 656 15.24 18.62 -6.89
N LEU A 657 14.10 19.23 -7.19
CA LEU A 657 13.37 20.11 -6.31
C LEU A 657 11.89 19.77 -6.38
N ASN A 658 11.30 19.49 -5.22
CA ASN A 658 9.89 19.12 -5.07
C ASN A 658 9.20 20.15 -4.15
N LEU A 659 8.18 20.81 -4.64
CA LEU A 659 7.35 21.77 -3.93
C LEU A 659 5.96 21.20 -3.74
N ASN A 660 5.62 20.79 -2.53
CA ASN A 660 4.35 20.18 -2.20
C ASN A 660 3.33 21.21 -1.69
N ASN A 661 2.03 20.96 -1.94
CA ASN A 661 0.93 21.85 -1.58
C ASN A 661 1.20 23.31 -1.99
N VAL A 662 1.48 23.53 -3.26
CA VAL A 662 1.91 24.84 -3.83
C VAL A 662 0.94 25.97 -3.47
N THR A 663 -0.35 25.65 -3.44
CA THR A 663 -1.42 26.62 -3.12
C THR A 663 -1.57 26.88 -1.63
N ASP A 664 -0.80 26.21 -0.79
CA ASP A 664 -0.87 26.28 0.69
C ASP A 664 -2.30 26.02 1.22
N ARG A 665 -3.00 25.04 0.61
CA ARG A 665 -4.37 24.70 1.01
C ARG A 665 -4.40 24.17 2.46
N LYS A 666 -5.27 24.73 3.31
CA LYS A 666 -5.60 24.19 4.64
C LYS A 666 -6.74 23.18 4.48
N TYR A 667 -6.57 21.97 4.99
CA TYR A 667 -7.54 20.88 4.92
C TYR A 667 -7.36 19.94 6.11
N LEU A 668 -8.41 19.17 6.45
CA LEU A 668 -8.34 18.08 7.42
C LEU A 668 -7.83 16.80 6.72
N LEU A 669 -7.00 16.03 7.42
CA LEU A 669 -6.41 14.80 6.87
C LEU A 669 -7.43 13.69 6.68
N SER A 670 -8.32 13.48 7.68
CA SER A 670 -9.29 12.40 7.66
C SER A 670 -10.46 12.71 8.62
N LEU A 671 -11.64 12.18 8.30
CA LEU A 671 -12.79 12.05 9.18
C LEU A 671 -13.24 10.58 9.27
N TYR A 672 -12.31 9.66 9.08
CA TYR A 672 -12.55 8.23 9.01
C TYR A 672 -13.33 7.71 10.22
N ASN A 673 -14.23 6.76 9.93
CA ASN A 673 -15.08 6.09 10.91
C ASN A 673 -15.85 7.05 11.83
N ASN A 674 -16.44 8.09 11.22
CA ASN A 674 -17.20 9.13 11.96
C ASN A 674 -16.41 9.84 13.07
N ALA A 675 -15.09 9.99 12.89
CA ALA A 675 -14.25 10.64 13.87
C ALA A 675 -14.74 12.06 14.19
N THR A 676 -14.76 12.40 15.47
CA THR A 676 -15.02 13.75 16.00
C THR A 676 -13.73 14.54 16.19
N THR A 677 -12.61 13.94 15.85
CA THR A 677 -11.26 14.51 15.93
C THR A 677 -10.56 14.46 14.58
N ALA A 678 -9.73 15.43 14.25
CA ALA A 678 -8.89 15.41 13.06
C ALA A 678 -7.66 16.31 13.20
N SER A 679 -6.60 16.02 12.42
CA SER A 679 -5.46 16.90 12.25
C SER A 679 -5.49 17.60 10.90
N TYR A 680 -4.82 18.75 10.82
CA TYR A 680 -4.67 19.48 9.56
C TYR A 680 -3.53 18.88 8.72
N GLY A 681 -3.71 18.86 7.40
CA GLY A 681 -2.70 18.45 6.46
C GLY A 681 -1.53 19.43 6.37
N ALA A 682 -0.40 18.94 5.84
CA ALA A 682 0.85 19.70 5.72
C ALA A 682 0.65 21.00 4.93
N PRO A 683 1.20 22.13 5.40
CA PRO A 683 1.32 23.35 4.62
C PRO A 683 2.28 23.16 3.44
N ARG A 684 2.39 24.17 2.59
CA ARG A 684 3.39 24.19 1.52
C ARG A 684 4.78 23.89 2.08
N ASN A 685 5.50 22.96 1.42
CA ASN A 685 6.81 22.53 1.85
C ASN A 685 7.70 22.19 0.64
N LEU A 686 8.99 22.15 0.87
CA LEU A 686 10.02 22.00 -0.15
C LEU A 686 10.97 20.88 0.23
N THR A 687 11.38 20.09 -0.78
CA THR A 687 12.48 19.11 -0.67
C THR A 687 13.43 19.30 -1.84
N ALA A 688 14.72 19.36 -1.56
CA ALA A 688 15.80 19.38 -2.55
C ALA A 688 16.65 18.12 -2.40
N SER A 689 17.07 17.53 -3.53
CA SER A 689 17.92 16.33 -3.50
C SER A 689 19.03 16.36 -4.54
N VAL A 690 20.05 15.56 -4.25
CA VAL A 690 21.14 15.23 -5.16
C VAL A 690 21.25 13.71 -5.21
N THR A 691 21.28 13.15 -6.42
CA THR A 691 21.39 11.72 -6.67
C THR A 691 22.66 11.45 -7.47
N TRP A 692 23.43 10.47 -7.04
CA TRP A 692 24.52 9.86 -7.79
C TRP A 692 24.17 8.45 -8.20
N LYS A 693 24.45 8.10 -9.47
CA LYS A 693 24.26 6.76 -10.06
C LYS A 693 25.53 6.32 -10.78
N TYR A 694 25.84 5.02 -10.65
CA TYR A 694 26.94 4.39 -11.37
C TYR A 694 26.37 3.50 -12.46
#